data_9b32bbaff03b9925d3b2c5779e0c223a
#
_entry.id   9b32bbaff03b9925d3b2c5779e0c223a
#
_cell.length_a   1.000
_cell.length_b   1.000
_cell.length_c   1.000
_cell.angle_alpha   90.00
_cell.angle_beta   90.00
_cell.angle_gamma   90.00
#
_symmetry.space_group_name_H-M   'P 1'
#
loop_
_entity.id
_entity.type
_entity.pdbx_description
1 polymer ?
#
loop_
_entity_poly.entity_id
_entity_poly.type
_entity_poly.pdbx_seq_one_letter_code
_entity_poly.pdbx_strand_id
1 'polypeptide(L)'
;MTARAARASIRDQFITRYPFPIDRFQTESFDALDRGEHVVVAVPTGSGKTVVAEYGIAAARADGMRAFYTAPVKALSNQKYRDLVAIHGENEVGLLTGDNSINGDAPIVVMTTEVLRNMIYGRSRLLADLGLVVLDEVHFLQDSYRGPVWEEVMIHLPQHVRLVCLSATVSNVHELADWITTVRGPTASIIERRRPVRLDNEYLVADRTNNRLRMLPVFIDGHVNRDAVTLDESAVRGRPGGGKRRSDRDSNHGAGSGRKVLAPPGRVETVELLDRRRLLPAIFFIFSRAQCDAAAKACVDAGLDLVDAGERTAIRAIIGARLGGLERADLDVLGFTQFVAQLECGVAAHHAGMVPPMKEVVEACFVEGLVKVVFATETLAVGINMPARTVVIEKLTKFTGEGHERLTPGEYTQLTGRAGRRGIDDLGTAVVMWSPWVRFDEVAELAGSSSFHLRSAFRPTYNMAANLVRTYSSDEAHHLLNLSFAQYQADGDVVRLEARLDRRRAAVRELRTAAHSEFGDIDEYRALRDHERDDRVAGRAARLDAVDDALTSLRPGAVIYVAKGTYKGPAAVAASANRKTGLRLTLITKAATALQLSAEDFDEPPRAVGDILMPKNYAPNRKEYRNDVARRLRSMKTTSSPGGKRRHDSARALADSHSVTRDPDLRTKVNAAAQADRIEREITDLERRVSGKNTSLANEFDRVLDILTTYGYLDRSTWSLTEAGEMLARTFHESDLLVAEIVRSGVLDGLGPADLAALLSTVVYEHRSSDTPPAPWFSSDDVRARWRRVAAISEDLRANERSVGLGEHRAPDPTYAAIAYAWVAGEGFAEVVGDDDLTGGDFVRTTKQLIDLLRQLAIVAPNPSTRRAAAQAAEAAFRGVVADSAAPTPISTPSPSPTPSPTPAASTT
;
A
#
# COMPACT_ATOMS: atom_id res chain seq x y z
N MET A 1 -0.88 -2.98 38.42
CA MET A 1 0.37 -2.97 37.61
C MET A 1 0.22 -1.85 36.58
N THR A 2 1.22 -1.02 36.39
CA THR A 2 1.17 -0.02 35.30
C THR A 2 1.23 -0.74 33.95
N ALA A 3 0.58 -0.19 32.91
CA ALA A 3 0.57 -0.79 31.56
C ALA A 3 2.00 -1.12 31.05
N ARG A 4 3.00 -0.35 31.43
CA ARG A 4 4.40 -0.57 31.11
C ARG A 4 4.98 -1.84 31.82
N ALA A 5 4.59 -2.10 33.06
CA ALA A 5 5.04 -3.31 33.77
C ALA A 5 4.38 -4.59 33.23
N ALA A 6 3.11 -4.50 32.81
CA ALA A 6 2.43 -5.60 32.15
C ALA A 6 3.09 -5.96 30.80
N ARG A 7 3.45 -4.97 29.99
CA ARG A 7 4.15 -5.19 28.71
C ARG A 7 5.56 -5.76 28.88
N ALA A 8 6.31 -5.31 29.88
CA ALA A 8 7.61 -5.91 30.19
C ALA A 8 7.49 -7.40 30.52
N SER A 9 6.48 -7.79 31.31
CA SER A 9 6.23 -9.21 31.62
C SER A 9 5.87 -10.04 30.38
N ILE A 10 5.09 -9.48 29.44
CA ILE A 10 4.74 -10.17 28.17
C ILE A 10 6.00 -10.37 27.33
N ARG A 11 6.85 -9.36 27.24
CA ARG A 11 8.11 -9.41 26.50
C ARG A 11 9.06 -10.47 27.05
N ASP A 12 9.23 -10.53 28.37
CA ASP A 12 10.09 -11.52 29.01
C ASP A 12 9.58 -12.94 28.75
N GLN A 13 8.26 -13.17 28.87
CA GLN A 13 7.66 -14.46 28.55
C GLN A 13 7.77 -14.81 27.06
N PHE A 14 7.68 -13.83 26.18
CA PHE A 14 7.82 -14.06 24.75
C PHE A 14 9.25 -14.45 24.39
N ILE A 15 10.26 -13.73 24.90
CA ILE A 15 11.68 -13.99 24.61
C ILE A 15 12.09 -15.39 25.08
N THR A 16 11.60 -15.89 26.24
CA THR A 16 11.91 -17.21 26.75
C THR A 16 11.48 -18.37 25.85
N ARG A 17 10.59 -18.15 24.88
CA ARG A 17 10.17 -19.18 23.91
C ARG A 17 11.25 -19.54 22.89
N TYR A 18 12.25 -18.67 22.71
CA TYR A 18 13.25 -18.84 21.66
C TYR A 18 14.53 -19.40 22.25
N PRO A 19 15.13 -20.49 21.67
CA PRO A 19 16.37 -21.06 22.10
C PRO A 19 17.61 -20.28 21.67
N PHE A 20 17.43 -19.10 21.06
CA PHE A 20 18.48 -18.25 20.54
C PHE A 20 18.33 -16.80 21.03
N PRO A 21 19.42 -16.04 21.09
CA PRO A 21 19.35 -14.63 21.47
C PRO A 21 18.56 -13.80 20.45
N ILE A 22 17.77 -12.87 20.99
CA ILE A 22 17.02 -11.91 20.16
C ILE A 22 17.99 -10.91 19.55
N ASP A 23 17.89 -10.68 18.25
CA ASP A 23 18.73 -9.73 17.52
C ASP A 23 18.40 -8.27 17.89
N ARG A 24 19.34 -7.38 17.65
CA ARG A 24 19.18 -5.95 17.93
C ARG A 24 17.98 -5.35 17.21
N PHE A 25 17.80 -5.64 15.93
CA PHE A 25 16.67 -5.11 15.14
C PHE A 25 15.31 -5.60 15.67
N GLN A 26 15.26 -6.85 16.19
CA GLN A 26 14.05 -7.40 16.82
C GLN A 26 13.75 -6.64 18.12
N THR A 27 14.77 -6.40 18.95
CA THR A 27 14.64 -5.64 20.19
C THR A 27 14.15 -4.21 19.92
N GLU A 28 14.76 -3.51 18.95
CA GLU A 28 14.34 -2.16 18.55
C GLU A 28 12.89 -2.14 18.02
N SER A 29 12.48 -3.19 17.31
CA SER A 29 11.10 -3.34 16.85
C SER A 29 10.12 -3.54 18.00
N PHE A 30 10.50 -4.34 19.01
CA PHE A 30 9.69 -4.53 20.22
C PHE A 30 9.52 -3.21 20.99
N ASP A 31 10.61 -2.45 21.14
CA ASP A 31 10.58 -1.15 21.80
C ASP A 31 9.62 -0.17 21.09
N ALA A 32 9.59 -0.16 19.77
CA ALA A 32 8.68 0.68 18.99
C ALA A 32 7.21 0.23 19.17
N LEU A 33 6.94 -1.09 19.09
CA LEU A 33 5.60 -1.63 19.32
C LEU A 33 5.10 -1.35 20.74
N ASP A 34 5.98 -1.40 21.75
CA ASP A 34 5.66 -1.08 23.15
C ASP A 34 5.32 0.40 23.34
N ARG A 35 5.88 1.29 22.52
CA ARG A 35 5.50 2.71 22.45
C ARG A 35 4.19 2.95 21.71
N GLY A 36 3.60 1.93 21.08
CA GLY A 36 2.39 2.06 20.27
C GLY A 36 2.62 2.55 18.85
N GLU A 37 3.86 2.55 18.36
CA GLU A 37 4.23 2.98 17.02
C GLU A 37 3.93 1.89 15.98
N HIS A 38 3.72 2.27 14.72
CA HIS A 38 3.83 1.37 13.58
C HIS A 38 5.29 1.00 13.35
N VAL A 39 5.56 -0.16 12.75
CA VAL A 39 6.93 -0.62 12.51
C VAL A 39 7.11 -1.08 11.08
N VAL A 40 8.16 -0.57 10.42
CA VAL A 40 8.63 -1.06 9.12
C VAL A 40 9.98 -1.73 9.34
N VAL A 41 10.06 -3.05 9.10
CA VAL A 41 11.26 -3.86 9.28
C VAL A 41 11.80 -4.25 7.91
N ALA A 42 12.93 -3.69 7.52
CA ALA A 42 13.62 -3.99 6.28
C ALA A 42 14.97 -4.66 6.56
N VAL A 43 14.98 -5.97 6.49
CA VAL A 43 16.14 -6.79 6.80
C VAL A 43 16.29 -7.93 5.79
N PRO A 44 17.50 -8.50 5.59
CA PRO A 44 17.72 -9.60 4.67
C PRO A 44 16.80 -10.80 4.94
N THR A 45 16.51 -11.56 3.90
CA THR A 45 15.78 -12.84 4.03
C THR A 45 16.55 -13.79 4.94
N GLY A 46 15.83 -14.53 5.79
CA GLY A 46 16.44 -15.45 6.77
C GLY A 46 16.92 -14.79 8.06
N SER A 47 16.78 -13.48 8.24
CA SER A 47 17.16 -12.77 9.48
C SER A 47 16.20 -12.98 10.66
N GLY A 48 15.04 -13.61 10.46
CA GLY A 48 14.06 -13.82 11.53
C GLY A 48 13.07 -12.66 11.72
N LYS A 49 12.63 -12.02 10.62
CA LYS A 49 11.57 -10.97 10.60
C LYS A 49 10.28 -11.42 11.28
N THR A 50 9.93 -12.69 11.15
CA THR A 50 8.70 -13.28 11.70
C THR A 50 8.60 -13.10 13.21
N VAL A 51 9.71 -13.13 13.94
CA VAL A 51 9.75 -12.92 15.41
C VAL A 51 9.15 -11.57 15.79
N VAL A 52 9.34 -10.52 14.97
CA VAL A 52 8.74 -9.20 15.21
C VAL A 52 7.22 -9.26 15.05
N ALA A 53 6.73 -9.96 14.02
CA ALA A 53 5.29 -10.16 13.83
C ALA A 53 4.66 -10.95 14.97
N GLU A 54 5.31 -12.04 15.40
CA GLU A 54 4.87 -12.87 16.51
C GLU A 54 4.81 -12.09 17.83
N TYR A 55 5.79 -11.21 18.08
CA TYR A 55 5.73 -10.29 19.21
C TYR A 55 4.56 -9.31 19.13
N GLY A 56 4.34 -8.72 17.97
CA GLY A 56 3.20 -7.84 17.73
C GLY A 56 1.85 -8.53 17.97
N ILE A 57 1.71 -9.79 17.50
CA ILE A 57 0.55 -10.63 17.75
C ILE A 57 0.37 -10.88 19.26
N ALA A 58 1.43 -11.28 19.94
CA ALA A 58 1.39 -11.54 21.38
C ALA A 58 0.97 -10.28 22.17
N ALA A 59 1.48 -9.11 21.79
CA ALA A 59 1.12 -7.83 22.40
C ALA A 59 -0.34 -7.46 22.17
N ALA A 60 -0.85 -7.61 20.92
CA ALA A 60 -2.25 -7.33 20.61
C ALA A 60 -3.21 -8.29 21.34
N ARG A 61 -2.86 -9.59 21.42
CA ARG A 61 -3.62 -10.58 22.16
C ARG A 61 -3.67 -10.30 23.69
N ALA A 62 -2.58 -9.83 24.25
CA ALA A 62 -2.54 -9.42 25.65
C ALA A 62 -3.40 -8.18 25.94
N ASP A 63 -3.59 -7.29 24.96
CA ASP A 63 -4.51 -6.17 25.02
C ASP A 63 -5.98 -6.62 24.77
N GLY A 64 -6.26 -7.90 24.55
CA GLY A 64 -7.59 -8.45 24.26
C GLY A 64 -8.04 -8.21 22.82
N MET A 65 -7.17 -7.73 21.95
CA MET A 65 -7.48 -7.38 20.56
C MET A 65 -7.18 -8.54 19.60
N ARG A 66 -7.81 -8.53 18.42
CA ARG A 66 -7.49 -9.44 17.31
C ARG A 66 -6.22 -9.01 16.61
N ALA A 67 -5.58 -10.00 15.97
CA ALA A 67 -4.42 -9.77 15.12
C ALA A 67 -4.61 -10.48 13.77
N PHE A 68 -4.39 -9.76 12.67
CA PHE A 68 -4.41 -10.33 11.33
C PHE A 68 -3.00 -10.39 10.77
N TYR A 69 -2.64 -11.54 10.18
CA TYR A 69 -1.38 -11.74 9.47
C TYR A 69 -1.68 -11.87 7.98
N THR A 70 -1.21 -10.92 7.17
CA THR A 70 -1.42 -10.97 5.73
C THR A 70 -0.15 -11.32 4.98
N ALA A 71 -0.31 -12.09 3.91
CA ALA A 71 0.78 -12.49 3.04
C ALA A 71 0.39 -12.37 1.56
N PRO A 72 1.36 -12.13 0.64
CA PRO A 72 1.06 -11.89 -0.77
C PRO A 72 0.57 -13.12 -1.54
N VAL A 73 0.83 -14.33 -1.03
CA VAL A 73 0.53 -15.57 -1.73
C VAL A 73 -0.04 -16.62 -0.77
N LYS A 74 -0.96 -17.45 -1.28
CA LYS A 74 -1.63 -18.51 -0.51
C LYS A 74 -0.65 -19.49 0.15
N ALA A 75 0.39 -19.90 -0.55
CA ALA A 75 1.39 -20.83 -0.01
C ALA A 75 2.04 -20.31 1.26
N LEU A 76 2.38 -19.01 1.29
CA LEU A 76 2.92 -18.35 2.47
C LEU A 76 1.87 -18.24 3.58
N SER A 77 0.61 -17.92 3.24
CA SER A 77 -0.50 -17.90 4.21
C SER A 77 -0.69 -19.28 4.85
N ASN A 78 -0.70 -20.35 4.06
CA ASN A 78 -0.83 -21.72 4.58
C ASN A 78 0.36 -22.11 5.49
N GLN A 79 1.58 -21.72 5.14
CA GLN A 79 2.76 -21.94 5.98
C GLN A 79 2.64 -21.16 7.29
N LYS A 80 2.31 -19.88 7.24
CA LYS A 80 2.16 -19.03 8.44
C LYS A 80 1.04 -19.49 9.34
N TYR A 81 -0.06 -19.99 8.75
CA TYR A 81 -1.12 -20.61 9.51
C TYR A 81 -0.61 -21.79 10.31
N ARG A 82 0.15 -22.73 9.68
CA ARG A 82 0.73 -23.89 10.38
C ARG A 82 1.72 -23.46 11.46
N ASP A 83 2.59 -22.48 11.16
CA ASP A 83 3.56 -21.96 12.13
C ASP A 83 2.84 -21.38 13.37
N LEU A 84 1.79 -20.57 13.16
CA LEU A 84 1.05 -19.95 14.26
C LEU A 84 0.18 -20.96 15.02
N VAL A 85 -0.41 -21.96 14.35
CA VAL A 85 -1.15 -23.05 15.01
C VAL A 85 -0.23 -23.84 15.94
N ALA A 86 1.03 -24.12 15.52
CA ALA A 86 2.00 -24.78 16.37
C ALA A 86 2.35 -23.98 17.64
N ILE A 87 2.25 -22.65 17.60
CA ILE A 87 2.54 -21.75 18.73
C ILE A 87 1.30 -21.52 19.62
N HIS A 88 0.13 -21.30 19.01
CA HIS A 88 -1.07 -20.81 19.71
C HIS A 88 -2.18 -21.84 19.83
N GLY A 89 -2.11 -22.94 19.06
CA GLY A 89 -3.17 -23.97 18.99
C GLY A 89 -4.24 -23.68 17.92
N GLU A 90 -4.92 -24.74 17.47
CA GLU A 90 -5.89 -24.69 16.37
C GLU A 90 -7.10 -23.78 16.66
N ASN A 91 -7.53 -23.67 17.91
CA ASN A 91 -8.67 -22.87 18.30
C ASN A 91 -8.40 -21.35 18.25
N GLU A 92 -7.14 -20.94 18.39
CA GLU A 92 -6.73 -19.54 18.44
C GLU A 92 -6.38 -18.95 17.05
N VAL A 93 -6.20 -19.81 16.04
CA VAL A 93 -5.72 -19.41 14.74
C VAL A 93 -6.71 -19.80 13.65
N GLY A 94 -7.00 -18.86 12.76
CA GLY A 94 -7.84 -19.06 11.57
C GLY A 94 -7.04 -18.84 10.28
N LEU A 95 -7.60 -19.33 9.17
CA LEU A 95 -7.08 -19.13 7.83
C LEU A 95 -8.19 -18.66 6.90
N LEU A 96 -8.00 -17.52 6.23
CA LEU A 96 -8.91 -17.02 5.21
C LEU A 96 -8.13 -16.76 3.90
N THR A 97 -8.42 -17.56 2.90
CA THR A 97 -7.91 -17.37 1.53
C THR A 97 -9.07 -17.46 0.55
N GLY A 98 -8.88 -17.15 -0.72
CA GLY A 98 -9.97 -17.19 -1.70
C GLY A 98 -10.66 -18.56 -1.81
N ASP A 99 -9.96 -19.65 -1.47
CA ASP A 99 -10.45 -21.03 -1.56
C ASP A 99 -10.61 -21.74 -0.20
N ASN A 100 -10.02 -21.22 0.90
CA ASN A 100 -10.06 -21.84 2.21
C ASN A 100 -10.58 -20.86 3.27
N SER A 101 -11.51 -21.36 4.11
CA SER A 101 -11.99 -20.67 5.29
C SER A 101 -11.97 -21.65 6.46
N ILE A 102 -11.02 -21.47 7.36
CA ILE A 102 -10.85 -22.27 8.56
C ILE A 102 -10.88 -21.32 9.75
N ASN A 103 -11.80 -21.53 10.70
CA ASN A 103 -11.90 -20.74 11.93
C ASN A 103 -11.75 -19.22 11.70
N GLY A 104 -12.52 -18.66 10.74
CA GLY A 104 -12.42 -17.26 10.33
C GLY A 104 -12.68 -16.23 11.43
N ASP A 105 -13.33 -16.64 12.51
CA ASP A 105 -13.61 -15.82 13.70
C ASP A 105 -12.54 -15.94 14.79
N ALA A 106 -11.43 -16.64 14.52
CA ALA A 106 -10.34 -16.79 15.45
C ALA A 106 -9.72 -15.43 15.86
N PRO A 107 -9.15 -15.36 17.06
CA PRO A 107 -8.43 -14.17 17.52
C PRO A 107 -7.21 -13.80 16.68
N ILE A 108 -6.56 -14.78 16.06
CA ILE A 108 -5.47 -14.61 15.11
C ILE A 108 -5.93 -15.17 13.78
N VAL A 109 -5.97 -14.36 12.73
CA VAL A 109 -6.35 -14.84 11.40
C VAL A 109 -5.24 -14.59 10.41
N VAL A 110 -4.82 -15.65 9.73
CA VAL A 110 -3.91 -15.57 8.60
C VAL A 110 -4.71 -15.46 7.31
N MET A 111 -4.34 -14.53 6.44
CA MET A 111 -5.10 -14.32 5.20
C MET A 111 -4.19 -13.77 4.09
N THR A 112 -4.72 -13.77 2.86
CA THR A 112 -4.09 -12.96 1.81
C THR A 112 -4.49 -11.49 1.95
N THR A 113 -3.64 -10.57 1.45
CA THR A 113 -3.88 -9.13 1.59
C THR A 113 -5.17 -8.70 0.88
N GLU A 114 -5.52 -9.36 -0.22
CA GLU A 114 -6.75 -9.15 -0.96
C GLU A 114 -8.01 -9.46 -0.13
N VAL A 115 -7.95 -10.51 0.69
CA VAL A 115 -9.06 -10.85 1.60
C VAL A 115 -9.28 -9.75 2.62
N LEU A 116 -8.21 -9.21 3.22
CA LEU A 116 -8.31 -8.10 4.15
C LEU A 116 -8.92 -6.85 3.49
N ARG A 117 -8.47 -6.50 2.27
CA ARG A 117 -9.07 -5.40 1.50
C ARG A 117 -10.57 -5.60 1.32
N ASN A 118 -10.98 -6.81 0.91
CA ASN A 118 -12.40 -7.12 0.69
C ASN A 118 -13.21 -7.02 2.00
N MET A 119 -12.62 -7.41 3.15
CA MET A 119 -13.23 -7.23 4.47
C MET A 119 -13.40 -5.76 4.84
N ILE A 120 -12.43 -4.91 4.49
CA ILE A 120 -12.50 -3.46 4.73
C ILE A 120 -13.66 -2.86 3.92
N TYR A 121 -13.71 -3.10 2.61
CA TYR A 121 -14.80 -2.61 1.76
C TYR A 121 -16.16 -3.21 2.12
N GLY A 122 -16.19 -4.47 2.58
CA GLY A 122 -17.40 -5.11 3.09
C GLY A 122 -17.79 -4.67 4.49
N ARG A 123 -17.05 -3.79 5.15
CA ARG A 123 -17.27 -3.35 6.54
C ARG A 123 -17.48 -4.53 7.49
N SER A 124 -16.59 -5.52 7.40
CA SER A 124 -16.66 -6.73 8.23
C SER A 124 -16.64 -6.38 9.71
N ARG A 125 -17.52 -7.05 10.49
CA ARG A 125 -17.56 -6.88 11.96
C ARG A 125 -16.27 -7.30 12.64
N LEU A 126 -15.48 -8.16 12.02
CA LEU A 126 -14.19 -8.61 12.54
C LEU A 126 -13.13 -7.50 12.63
N LEU A 127 -13.35 -6.35 11.97
CA LEU A 127 -12.46 -5.18 12.05
C LEU A 127 -12.67 -4.35 13.31
N ALA A 128 -13.79 -4.52 14.04
CA ALA A 128 -14.09 -3.70 15.21
C ALA A 128 -13.10 -3.94 16.37
N ASP A 129 -12.71 -5.21 16.59
CA ASP A 129 -11.79 -5.62 17.65
C ASP A 129 -10.35 -5.82 17.14
N LEU A 130 -10.05 -5.36 15.92
CA LEU A 130 -8.74 -5.51 15.31
C LEU A 130 -7.76 -4.50 15.91
N GLY A 131 -6.67 -4.98 16.51
CA GLY A 131 -5.62 -4.14 17.10
C GLY A 131 -4.31 -4.13 16.32
N LEU A 132 -4.07 -5.17 15.51
CA LEU A 132 -2.82 -5.33 14.76
C LEU A 132 -3.05 -5.95 13.39
N VAL A 133 -2.36 -5.42 12.40
CA VAL A 133 -2.18 -6.06 11.08
C VAL A 133 -0.69 -6.24 10.80
N VAL A 134 -0.30 -7.46 10.50
CA VAL A 134 1.00 -7.77 9.92
C VAL A 134 0.86 -7.78 8.41
N LEU A 135 1.62 -6.93 7.75
CA LEU A 135 1.75 -6.89 6.29
C LEU A 135 3.10 -7.53 5.93
N ASP A 136 3.08 -8.81 5.58
CA ASP A 136 4.31 -9.50 5.19
C ASP A 136 4.65 -9.21 3.73
N GLU A 137 5.95 -9.21 3.45
CA GLU A 137 6.53 -8.92 2.14
C GLU A 137 6.00 -7.61 1.50
N VAL A 138 6.00 -6.53 2.29
CA VAL A 138 5.49 -5.20 1.89
C VAL A 138 6.10 -4.68 0.58
N HIS A 139 7.27 -5.17 0.18
CA HIS A 139 7.87 -4.81 -1.11
C HIS A 139 7.05 -5.25 -2.33
N PHE A 140 6.00 -6.07 -2.16
CA PHE A 140 4.99 -6.33 -3.19
C PHE A 140 4.16 -5.11 -3.59
N LEU A 141 4.27 -3.98 -2.88
CA LEU A 141 3.75 -2.68 -3.34
C LEU A 141 4.14 -2.33 -4.78
N GLN A 142 5.28 -2.85 -5.27
CA GLN A 142 5.72 -2.64 -6.65
C GLN A 142 5.14 -3.62 -7.68
N ASP A 143 4.38 -4.64 -7.24
CA ASP A 143 3.72 -5.57 -8.14
C ASP A 143 2.59 -4.86 -8.90
N SER A 144 2.59 -4.94 -10.23
CA SER A 144 1.64 -4.21 -11.07
C SER A 144 0.18 -4.60 -10.86
N TYR A 145 -0.08 -5.83 -10.40
CA TYR A 145 -1.44 -6.35 -10.20
C TYR A 145 -1.89 -6.28 -8.74
N ARG A 146 -0.98 -6.62 -7.81
CA ARG A 146 -1.30 -6.75 -6.39
C ARG A 146 -0.87 -5.56 -5.55
N GLY A 147 0.12 -4.80 -6.02
CA GLY A 147 0.68 -3.66 -5.29
C GLY A 147 -0.37 -2.68 -4.76
N PRO A 148 -1.36 -2.27 -5.56
CA PRO A 148 -2.41 -1.37 -5.10
C PRO A 148 -3.13 -1.82 -3.83
N VAL A 149 -3.32 -3.13 -3.64
CA VAL A 149 -4.04 -3.70 -2.50
C VAL A 149 -3.36 -3.38 -1.16
N TRP A 150 -2.03 -3.34 -1.10
CA TRP A 150 -1.30 -2.98 0.12
C TRP A 150 -1.56 -1.54 0.53
N GLU A 151 -1.55 -0.62 -0.42
CA GLU A 151 -1.83 0.80 -0.16
C GLU A 151 -3.28 1.01 0.25
N GLU A 152 -4.23 0.40 -0.46
CA GLU A 152 -5.65 0.40 -0.09
C GLU A 152 -5.84 -0.06 1.37
N VAL A 153 -5.24 -1.18 1.75
CA VAL A 153 -5.29 -1.68 3.12
C VAL A 153 -4.71 -0.67 4.10
N MET A 154 -3.50 -0.13 3.83
CA MET A 154 -2.86 0.82 4.75
C MET A 154 -3.67 2.11 4.91
N ILE A 155 -4.30 2.60 3.84
CA ILE A 155 -5.09 3.84 3.85
C ILE A 155 -6.44 3.65 4.56
N HIS A 156 -7.14 2.54 4.27
CA HIS A 156 -8.53 2.35 4.69
C HIS A 156 -8.71 1.63 6.04
N LEU A 157 -7.66 1.01 6.60
CA LEU A 157 -7.73 0.42 7.94
C LEU A 157 -8.10 1.47 8.99
N PRO A 158 -8.90 1.13 10.02
CA PRO A 158 -9.16 2.04 11.14
C PRO A 158 -7.86 2.57 11.76
N GLN A 159 -7.83 3.85 12.12
CA GLN A 159 -6.62 4.53 12.60
C GLN A 159 -6.00 3.92 13.87
N HIS A 160 -6.80 3.27 14.71
CA HIS A 160 -6.31 2.60 15.93
C HIS A 160 -5.54 1.30 15.66
N VAL A 161 -5.68 0.71 14.46
CA VAL A 161 -5.02 -0.54 14.10
C VAL A 161 -3.54 -0.30 13.83
N ARG A 162 -2.68 -0.98 14.58
CA ARG A 162 -1.23 -0.90 14.40
C ARG A 162 -0.77 -1.76 13.21
N LEU A 163 0.29 -1.30 12.55
CA LEU A 163 0.90 -2.00 11.42
C LEU A 163 2.29 -2.54 11.79
N VAL A 164 2.55 -3.79 11.42
CA VAL A 164 3.88 -4.38 11.35
C VAL A 164 4.15 -4.73 9.90
N CYS A 165 4.96 -3.92 9.24
CA CYS A 165 5.33 -4.08 7.84
C CYS A 165 6.68 -4.79 7.74
N LEU A 166 6.68 -6.02 7.20
CA LEU A 166 7.90 -6.80 7.01
C LEU A 166 8.32 -6.73 5.53
N SER A 167 9.59 -6.40 5.30
CA SER A 167 10.13 -6.24 3.95
C SER A 167 11.49 -6.91 3.78
N ALA A 168 11.85 -7.22 2.55
CA ALA A 168 13.24 -7.41 2.17
C ALA A 168 13.99 -6.07 2.26
N THR A 169 15.33 -6.10 2.07
CA THR A 169 16.13 -4.87 2.05
C THR A 169 15.78 -3.98 0.87
N VAL A 170 15.13 -2.86 1.15
CA VAL A 170 14.84 -1.80 0.19
C VAL A 170 15.65 -0.54 0.51
N SER A 171 16.04 0.23 -0.51
CA SER A 171 16.90 1.41 -0.33
C SER A 171 16.17 2.61 0.28
N ASN A 172 14.87 2.72 0.02
CA ASN A 172 14.02 3.84 0.45
C ASN A 172 13.05 3.48 1.58
N VAL A 173 13.50 2.67 2.55
CA VAL A 173 12.70 2.30 3.73
C VAL A 173 12.20 3.51 4.49
N HIS A 174 13.05 4.54 4.63
CA HIS A 174 12.68 5.77 5.32
C HIS A 174 11.54 6.49 4.62
N GLU A 175 11.54 6.54 3.29
CA GLU A 175 10.46 7.13 2.49
C GLU A 175 9.13 6.41 2.74
N LEU A 176 9.14 5.07 2.78
CA LEU A 176 7.96 4.27 3.11
C LEU A 176 7.48 4.52 4.55
N ALA A 177 8.40 4.57 5.52
CA ALA A 177 8.07 4.84 6.92
C ALA A 177 7.55 6.28 7.13
N ASP A 178 8.12 7.27 6.43
CA ASP A 178 7.68 8.66 6.46
C ASP A 178 6.28 8.81 5.86
N TRP A 179 6.00 8.09 4.77
CA TRP A 179 4.65 8.01 4.21
C TRP A 179 3.65 7.41 5.21
N ILE A 180 3.95 6.25 5.80
CA ILE A 180 3.09 5.63 6.81
C ILE A 180 2.91 6.56 8.01
N THR A 181 3.99 7.23 8.46
CA THR A 181 3.91 8.25 9.53
C THR A 181 2.96 9.38 9.16
N THR A 182 2.98 9.81 7.90
CA THR A 182 2.11 10.88 7.41
C THR A 182 0.64 10.46 7.44
N VAL A 183 0.33 9.25 6.96
CA VAL A 183 -1.05 8.75 6.78
C VAL A 183 -1.62 8.19 8.09
N ARG A 184 -0.81 7.49 8.89
CA ARG A 184 -1.31 6.71 10.04
C ARG A 184 -0.76 7.13 11.39
N GLY A 185 0.36 7.82 11.43
CA GLY A 185 0.98 8.28 12.67
C GLY A 185 2.37 7.69 12.91
N PRO A 186 2.93 7.83 14.12
CA PRO A 186 4.33 7.52 14.42
C PRO A 186 4.73 6.11 13.95
N THR A 187 5.77 6.05 13.14
CA THR A 187 6.26 4.81 12.50
C THR A 187 7.76 4.70 12.65
N ALA A 188 8.23 3.60 13.24
CA ALA A 188 9.64 3.30 13.35
C ALA A 188 10.13 2.55 12.10
N SER A 189 11.22 3.01 11.50
CA SER A 189 11.93 2.30 10.43
C SER A 189 13.12 1.55 11.02
N ILE A 190 13.09 0.23 10.97
CA ILE A 190 14.12 -0.66 11.51
C ILE A 190 14.85 -1.32 10.34
N ILE A 191 16.13 -1.04 10.22
CA ILE A 191 16.93 -1.48 9.08
C ILE A 191 18.13 -2.28 9.60
N GLU A 192 18.28 -3.52 9.11
CA GLU A 192 19.50 -4.31 9.24
C GLU A 192 20.00 -4.67 7.85
N ARG A 193 21.25 -4.35 7.58
CA ARG A 193 21.89 -4.65 6.29
C ARG A 193 22.77 -5.88 6.33
N ARG A 194 23.20 -6.26 7.53
CA ARG A 194 24.08 -7.41 7.71
C ARG A 194 23.29 -8.70 7.59
N ARG A 195 23.72 -9.58 6.69
CA ARG A 195 23.15 -10.92 6.59
C ARG A 195 23.55 -11.78 7.80
N PRO A 196 22.62 -12.62 8.30
CA PRO A 196 22.92 -13.54 9.39
C PRO A 196 24.00 -14.58 9.02
N VAL A 197 24.02 -15.00 7.76
CA VAL A 197 25.03 -15.87 7.17
C VAL A 197 25.74 -15.11 6.05
N ARG A 198 27.06 -15.07 6.07
CA ARG A 198 27.87 -14.45 5.03
C ARG A 198 27.57 -15.10 3.68
N LEU A 199 27.54 -14.31 2.61
CA LEU A 199 27.31 -14.77 1.25
C LEU A 199 28.56 -14.55 0.41
N ASP A 200 29.10 -15.62 -0.18
CA ASP A 200 30.13 -15.52 -1.20
C ASP A 200 29.48 -15.64 -2.58
N ASN A 201 29.85 -14.72 -3.48
CA ASN A 201 29.37 -14.71 -4.84
C ASN A 201 30.42 -15.30 -5.77
N GLU A 202 30.06 -16.31 -6.52
CA GLU A 202 30.92 -17.09 -7.40
C GLU A 202 30.43 -17.06 -8.85
N TYR A 203 31.36 -17.07 -9.78
CA TYR A 203 31.09 -17.15 -11.22
C TYR A 203 31.62 -18.46 -11.76
N LEU A 204 30.73 -19.30 -12.31
CA LEU A 204 31.06 -20.64 -12.77
C LEU A 204 31.20 -20.68 -14.28
N VAL A 205 32.35 -21.11 -14.76
CA VAL A 205 32.66 -21.26 -16.19
C VAL A 205 33.15 -22.68 -16.52
N ALA A 206 32.79 -23.19 -17.70
CA ALA A 206 33.40 -24.42 -18.27
C ALA A 206 34.52 -24.01 -19.23
N ASP A 207 35.75 -24.36 -18.89
CA ASP A 207 36.93 -24.21 -19.74
C ASP A 207 37.12 -25.47 -20.58
N ARG A 208 36.68 -25.43 -21.85
CA ARG A 208 36.79 -26.58 -22.77
C ARG A 208 38.24 -26.85 -23.20
N THR A 209 39.13 -25.90 -23.04
CA THR A 209 40.54 -26.09 -23.38
C THR A 209 41.17 -27.09 -22.43
N ASN A 210 40.76 -27.08 -21.16
CA ASN A 210 41.29 -27.96 -20.13
C ASN A 210 40.23 -28.98 -19.61
N ASN A 211 39.06 -28.99 -20.21
CA ASN A 211 37.90 -29.82 -19.82
C ASN A 211 37.60 -29.72 -18.30
N ARG A 212 37.58 -28.50 -17.75
CA ARG A 212 37.39 -28.29 -16.33
C ARG A 212 36.38 -27.18 -16.05
N LEU A 213 35.56 -27.40 -15.04
CA LEU A 213 34.75 -26.35 -14.42
C LEU A 213 35.63 -25.47 -13.52
N ARG A 214 35.51 -24.17 -13.65
CA ARG A 214 36.21 -23.17 -12.83
C ARG A 214 35.17 -22.32 -12.12
N MET A 215 35.24 -22.31 -10.81
CA MET A 215 34.44 -21.44 -9.94
C MET A 215 35.36 -20.28 -9.49
N LEU A 216 35.00 -19.07 -9.83
CA LEU A 216 35.81 -17.86 -9.64
C LEU A 216 35.02 -16.92 -8.71
N PRO A 217 35.61 -16.44 -7.61
CA PRO A 217 34.97 -15.43 -6.78
C PRO A 217 34.68 -14.16 -7.59
N VAL A 218 33.49 -13.58 -7.39
CA VAL A 218 33.11 -12.32 -8.05
C VAL A 218 33.90 -11.17 -7.48
N PHE A 219 34.18 -11.20 -6.18
CA PHE A 219 34.98 -10.20 -5.48
C PHE A 219 36.19 -10.84 -4.79
N ILE A 220 37.32 -10.14 -4.83
CA ILE A 220 38.54 -10.45 -4.07
C ILE A 220 38.87 -9.20 -3.24
N ASP A 221 38.93 -9.33 -1.94
CA ASP A 221 39.20 -8.25 -0.96
C ASP A 221 38.29 -7.01 -1.20
N GLY A 222 37.00 -7.27 -1.52
CA GLY A 222 36.00 -6.22 -1.77
C GLY A 222 36.07 -5.56 -3.17
N HIS A 223 37.01 -5.97 -4.01
CA HIS A 223 37.16 -5.48 -5.38
C HIS A 223 36.71 -6.53 -6.40
N VAL A 224 36.17 -6.07 -7.51
CA VAL A 224 35.77 -6.92 -8.65
C VAL A 224 36.98 -7.73 -9.14
N ASN A 225 36.81 -9.03 -9.30
CA ASN A 225 37.86 -9.95 -9.72
C ASN A 225 38.30 -9.70 -11.16
N ARG A 226 39.47 -9.13 -11.33
CA ARG A 226 40.03 -8.76 -12.64
C ARG A 226 40.35 -9.96 -13.53
N ASP A 227 40.70 -11.11 -12.95
CA ASP A 227 40.98 -12.33 -13.70
C ASP A 227 39.71 -12.87 -14.35
N ALA A 228 38.57 -12.78 -13.67
CA ALA A 228 37.30 -13.15 -14.20
C ALA A 228 36.81 -12.20 -15.32
N VAL A 229 37.03 -10.90 -15.17
CA VAL A 229 36.78 -9.90 -16.22
C VAL A 229 37.58 -10.25 -17.48
N THR A 230 38.89 -10.45 -17.33
CA THR A 230 39.78 -10.76 -18.47
C THR A 230 39.39 -12.09 -19.16
N LEU A 231 38.98 -13.09 -18.36
CA LEU A 231 38.50 -14.35 -18.87
C LEU A 231 37.24 -14.17 -19.70
N ASP A 232 36.25 -13.42 -19.22
CA ASP A 232 34.98 -13.18 -19.90
C ASP A 232 35.17 -12.35 -21.18
N GLU A 233 35.99 -11.28 -21.14
CA GLU A 233 36.33 -10.50 -22.33
C GLU A 233 37.02 -11.35 -23.41
N SER A 234 37.88 -12.30 -23.04
CA SER A 234 38.53 -13.20 -23.97
C SER A 234 37.56 -14.12 -24.67
N ALA A 235 36.49 -14.54 -24.00
CA ALA A 235 35.43 -15.37 -24.54
C ALA A 235 34.51 -14.61 -25.52
N VAL A 236 34.19 -13.40 -25.22
CA VAL A 236 33.33 -12.50 -26.05
C VAL A 236 34.01 -12.20 -27.40
N ARG A 237 35.32 -11.97 -27.41
CA ARG A 237 36.09 -11.76 -28.67
C ARG A 237 36.13 -12.99 -29.61
N GLY A 238 35.79 -14.14 -29.11
CA GLY A 238 35.71 -15.40 -29.87
C GLY A 238 34.34 -15.69 -30.55
N ARG A 239 33.33 -14.83 -30.36
CA ARG A 239 32.02 -15.03 -31.02
C ARG A 239 32.10 -14.93 -32.52
N PRO A 240 31.51 -15.86 -33.31
CA PRO A 240 31.30 -15.67 -34.74
C PRO A 240 30.17 -14.64 -34.91
N GLY A 241 30.42 -13.35 -34.74
CA GLY A 241 29.53 -12.33 -35.20
C GLY A 241 29.60 -12.24 -36.69
N GLY A 242 28.41 -12.26 -37.38
CA GLY A 242 28.28 -12.16 -38.83
C GLY A 242 28.96 -10.90 -39.41
N GLY A 243 30.22 -11.02 -39.71
CA GLY A 243 31.03 -10.07 -40.43
C GLY A 243 31.80 -10.76 -41.56
N LYS A 244 31.56 -10.29 -42.78
CA LYS A 244 32.11 -10.74 -44.06
C LYS A 244 33.57 -11.21 -43.96
N ARG A 245 33.84 -12.40 -44.39
CA ARG A 245 35.16 -12.93 -44.72
C ARG A 245 35.92 -11.90 -45.57
N ARG A 246 36.91 -11.26 -45.03
CA ARG A 246 38.05 -10.71 -45.78
C ARG A 246 39.19 -11.69 -45.63
N SER A 247 39.55 -12.29 -46.74
CA SER A 247 40.76 -13.04 -46.90
C SER A 247 41.94 -12.05 -46.86
N ASP A 248 42.76 -12.18 -45.83
CA ASP A 248 44.17 -11.73 -45.97
C ASP A 248 45.04 -12.86 -45.42
N ARG A 249 45.78 -13.44 -46.40
CA ARG A 249 46.99 -14.25 -46.18
C ARG A 249 48.08 -13.25 -45.76
N ASP A 250 48.88 -13.66 -44.85
CA ASP A 250 50.16 -13.23 -44.39
C ASP A 250 50.20 -12.52 -43.02
N SER A 251 50.56 -13.31 -42.03
CA SER A 251 51.71 -13.04 -41.17
C SER A 251 51.87 -14.15 -40.13
N ASN A 252 52.89 -14.93 -40.37
CA ASN A 252 53.55 -15.81 -39.42
C ASN A 252 54.32 -14.94 -38.43
N HIS A 253 54.01 -15.00 -37.11
CA HIS A 253 54.93 -14.87 -35.96
C HIS A 253 54.15 -14.56 -34.66
N GLY A 254 54.37 -15.41 -33.69
CA GLY A 254 54.02 -15.07 -32.30
C GLY A 254 53.39 -16.23 -31.54
N ALA A 255 54.24 -16.86 -30.76
CA ALA A 255 53.88 -17.99 -29.89
C ALA A 255 52.69 -17.72 -28.96
N GLY A 256 51.67 -18.58 -28.96
CA GLY A 256 51.12 -19.20 -27.80
C GLY A 256 50.35 -18.31 -26.78
N SER A 257 49.28 -17.59 -27.16
CA SER A 257 48.16 -17.42 -26.25
C SER A 257 47.06 -18.38 -26.71
N GLY A 258 47.02 -19.57 -26.12
CA GLY A 258 45.96 -20.56 -26.40
C GLY A 258 44.60 -19.90 -26.18
N ARG A 259 43.82 -19.79 -27.27
CA ARG A 259 42.48 -19.20 -27.26
C ARG A 259 41.62 -20.04 -26.34
N LYS A 260 41.31 -19.51 -25.14
CA LYS A 260 40.43 -20.19 -24.20
C LYS A 260 39.02 -20.27 -24.77
N VAL A 261 38.50 -21.51 -24.97
CA VAL A 261 37.12 -21.71 -25.40
C VAL A 261 36.25 -21.95 -24.20
N LEU A 262 35.47 -20.92 -23.78
CA LEU A 262 34.49 -21.06 -22.71
C LEU A 262 33.19 -21.66 -23.26
N ALA A 263 32.54 -22.45 -22.43
CA ALA A 263 31.21 -23.01 -22.68
C ALA A 263 30.33 -22.88 -21.44
N PRO A 264 29.00 -22.89 -21.62
CA PRO A 264 28.09 -22.99 -20.48
C PRO A 264 28.38 -24.27 -19.68
N PRO A 265 28.50 -24.20 -18.37
CA PRO A 265 28.63 -25.38 -17.52
C PRO A 265 27.41 -26.30 -17.68
N GLY A 266 27.65 -27.62 -17.71
CA GLY A 266 26.56 -28.60 -17.69
C GLY A 266 25.91 -28.66 -16.31
N ARG A 267 24.60 -28.90 -16.28
CA ARG A 267 23.84 -28.92 -15.01
C ARG A 267 24.28 -30.08 -14.12
N VAL A 268 24.39 -31.28 -14.67
CA VAL A 268 24.85 -32.49 -13.96
C VAL A 268 26.28 -32.31 -13.45
N GLU A 269 27.20 -31.86 -14.32
CA GLU A 269 28.58 -31.55 -13.94
C GLU A 269 28.68 -30.49 -12.83
N THR A 270 27.76 -29.54 -12.83
CA THR A 270 27.68 -28.50 -11.78
C THR A 270 27.22 -29.12 -10.46
N VAL A 271 26.19 -29.98 -10.46
CA VAL A 271 25.75 -30.72 -9.25
C VAL A 271 26.89 -31.56 -8.69
N GLU A 272 27.59 -32.33 -9.51
CA GLU A 272 28.76 -33.11 -9.06
C GLU A 272 29.90 -32.25 -8.48
N LEU A 273 30.12 -31.05 -9.08
CA LEU A 273 31.11 -30.10 -8.55
C LEU A 273 30.69 -29.59 -7.16
N LEU A 274 29.42 -29.25 -6.99
CA LEU A 274 28.90 -28.79 -5.71
C LEU A 274 28.96 -29.88 -4.65
N ASP A 275 28.64 -31.10 -4.99
CA ASP A 275 28.73 -32.24 -4.08
C ASP A 275 30.18 -32.50 -3.66
N ARG A 276 31.11 -32.62 -4.60
CA ARG A 276 32.56 -32.76 -4.31
C ARG A 276 33.11 -31.64 -3.42
N ARG A 277 32.57 -30.40 -3.53
CA ARG A 277 32.96 -29.27 -2.72
C ARG A 277 32.17 -29.14 -1.41
N ARG A 278 31.24 -30.06 -1.13
CA ARG A 278 30.36 -30.06 0.03
C ARG A 278 29.51 -28.77 0.12
N LEU A 279 29.01 -28.31 -1.03
CA LEU A 279 28.18 -27.12 -1.17
C LEU A 279 26.67 -27.45 -1.32
N LEU A 280 26.28 -28.71 -1.12
CA LEU A 280 24.88 -29.11 -1.05
C LEU A 280 24.30 -28.92 0.35
N PRO A 281 22.98 -28.70 0.53
CA PRO A 281 21.96 -28.68 -0.51
C PRO A 281 21.98 -27.40 -1.35
N ALA A 282 21.51 -27.50 -2.60
CA ALA A 282 21.51 -26.41 -3.57
C ALA A 282 20.15 -26.18 -4.21
N ILE A 283 19.83 -24.89 -4.52
CA ILE A 283 18.70 -24.52 -5.35
C ILE A 283 19.23 -23.94 -6.66
N PHE A 284 18.83 -24.53 -7.79
CA PHE A 284 19.13 -24.02 -9.13
C PHE A 284 17.94 -23.23 -9.64
N PHE A 285 18.09 -21.93 -9.87
CA PHE A 285 17.08 -21.12 -10.50
C PHE A 285 17.20 -21.15 -12.03
N ILE A 286 16.18 -21.79 -12.64
CA ILE A 286 16.03 -21.93 -14.08
C ILE A 286 14.67 -21.30 -14.45
N PHE A 287 14.67 -20.19 -15.21
CA PHE A 287 13.45 -19.44 -15.52
C PHE A 287 12.60 -20.10 -16.62
N SER A 288 12.47 -21.43 -16.57
CA SER A 288 11.67 -22.24 -17.47
C SER A 288 11.24 -23.53 -16.78
N ARG A 289 9.94 -23.79 -16.74
CA ARG A 289 9.37 -24.99 -16.10
C ARG A 289 9.87 -26.28 -16.77
N ALA A 290 9.73 -26.37 -18.07
CA ALA A 290 10.20 -27.52 -18.83
C ALA A 290 11.72 -27.78 -18.66
N GLN A 291 12.50 -26.73 -18.49
CA GLN A 291 13.93 -26.86 -18.24
C GLN A 291 14.24 -27.31 -16.81
N CYS A 292 13.38 -27.02 -15.83
CA CYS A 292 13.50 -27.57 -14.46
C CYS A 292 13.29 -29.09 -14.47
N ASP A 293 12.23 -29.56 -15.15
CA ASP A 293 11.94 -30.98 -15.29
C ASP A 293 13.04 -31.71 -16.08
N ALA A 294 13.50 -31.13 -17.18
CA ALA A 294 14.60 -31.67 -17.98
C ALA A 294 15.92 -31.77 -17.20
N ALA A 295 16.19 -30.78 -16.31
CA ALA A 295 17.38 -30.79 -15.45
C ALA A 295 17.33 -31.90 -14.40
N ALA A 296 16.18 -32.04 -13.72
CA ALA A 296 15.99 -33.11 -12.74
C ALA A 296 16.07 -34.51 -13.40
N LYS A 297 15.44 -34.65 -14.58
CA LYS A 297 15.52 -35.88 -15.38
C LYS A 297 16.95 -36.21 -15.83
N ALA A 298 17.71 -35.23 -16.28
CA ALA A 298 19.09 -35.42 -16.71
C ALA A 298 19.99 -35.92 -15.54
N CYS A 299 19.73 -35.53 -14.33
CA CYS A 299 20.45 -36.06 -13.16
C CYS A 299 20.15 -37.54 -12.92
N VAL A 300 18.89 -37.96 -13.07
CA VAL A 300 18.51 -39.36 -12.96
C VAL A 300 19.13 -40.18 -14.12
N ASP A 301 19.01 -39.68 -15.35
CA ASP A 301 19.57 -40.35 -16.55
C ASP A 301 21.11 -40.49 -16.49
N ALA A 302 21.78 -39.54 -15.83
CA ALA A 302 23.23 -39.62 -15.59
C ALA A 302 23.63 -40.57 -14.43
N GLY A 303 22.65 -41.15 -13.71
CA GLY A 303 22.91 -42.07 -12.61
C GLY A 303 23.45 -41.38 -11.34
N LEU A 304 23.13 -40.10 -11.11
CA LEU A 304 23.44 -39.43 -9.87
C LEU A 304 22.74 -40.12 -8.70
N ASP A 305 23.46 -40.32 -7.61
CA ASP A 305 22.94 -40.92 -6.38
C ASP A 305 23.41 -40.10 -5.17
N LEU A 306 22.54 -39.21 -4.67
CA LEU A 306 22.85 -38.27 -3.59
C LEU A 306 22.22 -38.64 -2.25
N VAL A 307 21.51 -39.78 -2.17
CA VAL A 307 20.77 -40.24 -0.98
C VAL A 307 21.04 -41.70 -0.68
N ASP A 308 21.05 -42.01 0.60
CA ASP A 308 21.23 -43.39 1.07
C ASP A 308 19.91 -44.17 1.11
N ALA A 309 19.99 -45.48 1.48
CA ALA A 309 18.82 -46.37 1.52
C ALA A 309 17.81 -45.96 2.62
N GLY A 310 18.28 -45.42 3.74
CA GLY A 310 17.42 -44.91 4.82
C GLY A 310 16.67 -43.66 4.39
N GLU A 311 17.37 -42.73 3.75
CA GLU A 311 16.80 -41.52 3.19
C GLU A 311 15.72 -41.82 2.13
N ARG A 312 15.94 -42.82 1.25
CA ARG A 312 14.92 -43.28 0.29
C ARG A 312 13.67 -43.82 0.99
N THR A 313 13.82 -44.54 2.10
CA THR A 313 12.68 -45.03 2.87
C THR A 313 11.87 -43.86 3.46
N ALA A 314 12.55 -42.84 4.01
CA ALA A 314 11.89 -41.63 4.50
C ALA A 314 11.17 -40.86 3.37
N ILE A 315 11.79 -40.71 2.20
CA ILE A 315 11.16 -40.09 1.02
C ILE A 315 9.87 -40.82 0.65
N ARG A 316 9.90 -42.15 0.58
CA ARG A 316 8.66 -42.92 0.27
C ARG A 316 7.57 -42.74 1.31
N ALA A 317 7.91 -42.64 2.58
CA ALA A 317 6.93 -42.37 3.63
C ALA A 317 6.27 -41.00 3.46
N ILE A 318 7.04 -39.95 3.12
CA ILE A 318 6.52 -38.60 2.87
C ILE A 318 5.59 -38.63 1.63
N ILE A 319 6.00 -39.30 0.55
CA ILE A 319 5.19 -39.45 -0.67
C ILE A 319 3.85 -40.12 -0.32
N GLY A 320 3.90 -41.27 0.38
CA GLY A 320 2.69 -41.99 0.79
C GLY A 320 1.74 -41.18 1.66
N ALA A 321 2.28 -40.39 2.57
CA ALA A 321 1.47 -39.54 3.45
C ALA A 321 0.77 -38.39 2.71
N ARG A 322 1.36 -37.87 1.62
CA ARG A 322 0.85 -36.66 0.95
C ARG A 322 0.14 -36.94 -0.37
N LEU A 323 0.51 -38.01 -1.07
CA LEU A 323 -0.07 -38.35 -2.38
C LEU A 323 -0.91 -39.61 -2.34
N GLY A 324 -1.02 -40.28 -1.19
CA GLY A 324 -1.80 -41.50 -1.06
C GLY A 324 -3.32 -41.36 -1.24
N GLY A 325 -3.84 -40.14 -1.23
CA GLY A 325 -5.25 -39.83 -1.51
C GLY A 325 -5.57 -39.62 -2.99
N LEU A 326 -4.57 -39.44 -3.86
CA LEU A 326 -4.77 -39.22 -5.29
C LEU A 326 -5.00 -40.54 -6.04
N GLU A 327 -5.87 -40.50 -7.03
CA GLU A 327 -6.13 -41.65 -7.90
C GLU A 327 -4.89 -42.03 -8.76
N ARG A 328 -4.71 -43.32 -9.02
CA ARG A 328 -3.56 -43.80 -9.79
C ARG A 328 -3.50 -43.22 -11.19
N ALA A 329 -4.66 -43.12 -11.85
CA ALA A 329 -4.75 -42.53 -13.17
C ALA A 329 -4.27 -41.08 -13.21
N ASP A 330 -4.61 -40.28 -12.20
CA ASP A 330 -4.18 -38.89 -12.05
C ASP A 330 -2.67 -38.79 -11.79
N LEU A 331 -2.14 -39.68 -10.95
CA LEU A 331 -0.71 -39.78 -10.68
C LEU A 331 0.10 -40.13 -11.92
N ASP A 332 -0.39 -41.04 -12.77
CA ASP A 332 0.30 -41.47 -14.00
C ASP A 332 0.40 -40.27 -14.99
N VAL A 333 -0.65 -39.51 -15.18
CA VAL A 333 -0.64 -38.28 -16.01
C VAL A 333 0.30 -37.19 -15.43
N LEU A 334 0.40 -37.11 -14.09
CA LEU A 334 1.32 -36.21 -13.42
C LEU A 334 2.79 -36.65 -13.48
N GLY A 335 3.08 -37.76 -14.13
CA GLY A 335 4.45 -38.28 -14.27
C GLY A 335 5.03 -38.82 -12.94
N PHE A 336 4.20 -39.44 -12.11
CA PHE A 336 4.54 -39.89 -10.75
C PHE A 336 5.79 -40.80 -10.73
N THR A 337 5.91 -41.71 -11.67
CA THR A 337 7.07 -42.62 -11.72
C THR A 337 8.39 -41.86 -11.87
N GLN A 338 8.43 -40.86 -12.76
CA GLN A 338 9.61 -40.02 -12.93
C GLN A 338 9.85 -39.12 -11.68
N PHE A 339 8.80 -38.61 -11.12
CA PHE A 339 8.87 -37.79 -9.90
C PHE A 339 9.47 -38.57 -8.73
N VAL A 340 9.04 -39.79 -8.47
CA VAL A 340 9.61 -40.66 -7.45
C VAL A 340 11.09 -40.97 -7.73
N ALA A 341 11.45 -41.32 -8.98
CA ALA A 341 12.82 -41.57 -9.34
C ALA A 341 13.75 -40.38 -9.12
N GLN A 342 13.27 -39.17 -9.37
CA GLN A 342 14.01 -37.92 -9.06
C GLN A 342 14.25 -37.77 -7.57
N LEU A 343 13.21 -37.89 -6.76
CA LEU A 343 13.33 -37.78 -5.31
C LEU A 343 14.28 -38.82 -4.71
N GLU A 344 14.18 -40.08 -5.18
CA GLU A 344 15.06 -41.17 -4.74
C GLU A 344 16.52 -41.03 -5.23
N CYS A 345 16.76 -40.16 -6.21
CA CYS A 345 18.10 -39.72 -6.62
C CYS A 345 18.62 -38.54 -5.78
N GLY A 346 17.77 -37.92 -4.97
CA GLY A 346 18.05 -36.71 -4.15
C GLY A 346 17.93 -35.40 -4.90
N VAL A 347 17.21 -35.39 -6.06
CA VAL A 347 16.95 -34.19 -6.86
C VAL A 347 15.45 -34.02 -7.08
N ALA A 348 15.02 -32.79 -7.33
CA ALA A 348 13.63 -32.52 -7.65
C ALA A 348 13.50 -31.27 -8.56
N ALA A 349 12.43 -31.23 -9.35
CA ALA A 349 11.93 -29.99 -9.92
C ALA A 349 10.95 -29.32 -8.93
N HIS A 350 10.86 -27.98 -8.96
CA HIS A 350 9.86 -27.20 -8.19
C HIS A 350 9.44 -25.95 -8.97
N HIS A 351 8.25 -25.96 -9.50
CA HIS A 351 7.71 -24.85 -10.31
C HIS A 351 6.18 -24.79 -10.29
N ALA A 352 5.62 -23.70 -10.81
CA ALA A 352 4.18 -23.46 -10.83
C ALA A 352 3.36 -24.47 -11.65
N GLY A 353 4.00 -25.23 -12.55
CA GLY A 353 3.39 -26.30 -13.34
C GLY A 353 3.12 -27.60 -12.57
N MET A 354 3.67 -27.76 -11.36
CA MET A 354 3.40 -28.91 -10.51
C MET A 354 2.15 -28.70 -9.68
N VAL A 355 1.39 -29.77 -9.45
CA VAL A 355 0.25 -29.72 -8.53
C VAL A 355 0.71 -29.47 -7.09
N PRO A 356 -0.08 -28.78 -6.27
CA PRO A 356 0.32 -28.41 -4.90
C PRO A 356 0.79 -29.59 -4.03
N PRO A 357 0.11 -30.76 -3.99
CA PRO A 357 0.58 -31.87 -3.16
C PRO A 357 1.99 -32.38 -3.54
N MET A 358 2.34 -32.38 -4.82
CA MET A 358 3.70 -32.76 -5.27
C MET A 358 4.74 -31.73 -4.84
N LYS A 359 4.43 -30.43 -4.92
CA LYS A 359 5.32 -29.38 -4.39
C LYS A 359 5.57 -29.53 -2.90
N GLU A 360 4.52 -29.80 -2.14
CA GLU A 360 4.63 -30.03 -0.70
C GLU A 360 5.51 -31.23 -0.34
N VAL A 361 5.51 -32.29 -1.17
CA VAL A 361 6.45 -33.42 -1.02
C VAL A 361 7.89 -32.94 -1.21
N VAL A 362 8.17 -32.18 -2.28
CA VAL A 362 9.51 -31.64 -2.54
C VAL A 362 9.98 -30.75 -1.39
N GLU A 363 9.10 -29.86 -0.95
CA GLU A 363 9.38 -28.93 0.15
C GLU A 363 9.71 -29.68 1.44
N ALA A 364 8.89 -30.68 1.79
CA ALA A 364 9.12 -31.49 2.99
C ALA A 364 10.46 -32.27 2.90
N CYS A 365 10.71 -32.95 1.79
CA CYS A 365 11.94 -33.68 1.58
C CYS A 365 13.19 -32.77 1.60
N PHE A 366 13.06 -31.54 1.09
CA PHE A 366 14.18 -30.60 1.09
C PHE A 366 14.45 -30.04 2.51
N VAL A 367 13.40 -29.69 3.25
CA VAL A 367 13.53 -29.21 4.64
C VAL A 367 14.15 -30.29 5.54
N GLU A 368 13.78 -31.53 5.36
CA GLU A 368 14.37 -32.68 6.08
C GLU A 368 15.78 -33.07 5.56
N GLY A 369 16.27 -32.36 4.52
CA GLY A 369 17.60 -32.60 3.96
C GLY A 369 17.70 -33.87 3.11
N LEU A 370 16.60 -34.52 2.75
CA LEU A 370 16.50 -35.70 1.92
C LEU A 370 16.74 -35.40 0.45
N VAL A 371 16.15 -34.30 -0.07
CA VAL A 371 16.47 -33.77 -1.39
C VAL A 371 17.66 -32.82 -1.27
N LYS A 372 18.69 -33.06 -2.06
CA LYS A 372 19.96 -32.31 -2.03
C LYS A 372 20.01 -31.20 -3.08
N VAL A 373 19.24 -31.34 -4.18
CA VAL A 373 19.21 -30.35 -5.26
C VAL A 373 17.77 -30.13 -5.73
N VAL A 374 17.38 -28.86 -5.78
CA VAL A 374 16.08 -28.46 -6.35
C VAL A 374 16.30 -27.56 -7.56
N PHE A 375 15.75 -27.94 -8.71
CA PHE A 375 15.67 -27.12 -9.91
C PHE A 375 14.36 -26.34 -9.89
N ALA A 376 14.40 -25.00 -9.79
CA ALA A 376 13.23 -24.21 -9.52
C ALA A 376 13.11 -22.98 -10.41
N THR A 377 11.87 -22.50 -10.57
CA THR A 377 11.58 -21.17 -11.11
C THR A 377 11.60 -20.12 -10.01
N GLU A 378 11.53 -18.83 -10.38
CA GLU A 378 11.54 -17.71 -9.42
C GLU A 378 10.44 -17.81 -8.34
N THR A 379 9.35 -18.53 -8.60
CA THR A 379 8.25 -18.70 -7.64
C THR A 379 8.69 -19.32 -6.31
N LEU A 380 9.78 -20.12 -6.31
CA LEU A 380 10.35 -20.65 -5.07
C LEU A 380 11.05 -19.57 -4.22
N ALA A 381 11.51 -18.50 -4.84
CA ALA A 381 12.16 -17.40 -4.11
C ALA A 381 11.17 -16.61 -3.24
N VAL A 382 9.89 -16.69 -3.57
CA VAL A 382 8.84 -15.92 -2.92
C VAL A 382 7.98 -16.81 -2.03
N GLY A 383 7.97 -16.53 -0.73
CA GLY A 383 6.96 -17.06 0.18
C GLY A 383 7.17 -18.48 0.72
N ILE A 384 8.20 -19.22 0.31
CA ILE A 384 8.48 -20.57 0.83
C ILE A 384 9.78 -20.55 1.64
N ASN A 385 9.75 -21.10 2.85
CA ASN A 385 10.94 -21.19 3.70
C ASN A 385 11.77 -22.43 3.35
N MET A 386 12.50 -22.37 2.26
CA MET A 386 13.44 -23.39 1.81
C MET A 386 14.85 -22.78 1.68
N PRO A 387 15.60 -22.63 2.77
CA PRO A 387 16.97 -22.15 2.68
C PRO A 387 17.91 -23.28 2.23
N ALA A 388 18.83 -22.97 1.35
CA ALA A 388 19.87 -23.88 0.87
C ALA A 388 21.25 -23.39 1.33
N ARG A 389 22.27 -24.25 1.27
CA ARG A 389 23.66 -23.80 1.41
C ARG A 389 24.10 -23.00 0.19
N THR A 390 23.70 -23.45 -0.99
CA THR A 390 24.09 -22.85 -2.28
C THR A 390 22.85 -22.49 -3.12
N VAL A 391 22.93 -21.34 -3.77
CA VAL A 391 22.01 -20.96 -4.84
C VAL A 391 22.77 -20.87 -6.15
N VAL A 392 22.28 -21.47 -7.21
CA VAL A 392 22.81 -21.39 -8.55
C VAL A 392 21.83 -20.65 -9.45
N ILE A 393 22.27 -19.62 -10.14
CA ILE A 393 21.48 -18.85 -11.11
C ILE A 393 22.03 -19.16 -12.50
N GLU A 394 21.20 -19.80 -13.36
CA GLU A 394 21.64 -20.23 -14.69
C GLU A 394 21.71 -19.07 -15.69
N LYS A 395 20.78 -18.12 -15.60
CA LYS A 395 20.69 -16.97 -16.50
C LYS A 395 20.32 -15.71 -15.71
N LEU A 396 20.75 -14.54 -16.20
CA LEU A 396 20.36 -13.24 -15.63
C LEU A 396 19.18 -12.60 -16.37
N THR A 397 18.52 -13.34 -17.25
CA THR A 397 17.34 -12.88 -18.00
C THR A 397 16.19 -13.85 -17.82
N LYS A 398 14.98 -13.35 -17.71
CA LYS A 398 13.73 -14.10 -17.63
C LYS A 398 12.78 -13.66 -18.74
N PHE A 399 11.88 -14.56 -19.16
CA PHE A 399 10.82 -14.22 -20.11
C PHE A 399 9.58 -13.75 -19.34
N THR A 400 9.06 -12.54 -19.67
CA THR A 400 7.93 -11.91 -18.97
C THR A 400 6.59 -12.08 -19.68
N GLY A 401 6.55 -12.84 -20.80
CA GLY A 401 5.37 -12.97 -21.67
C GLY A 401 5.49 -12.15 -22.94
N GLU A 402 6.09 -10.95 -22.86
CA GLU A 402 6.31 -10.06 -24.01
C GLU A 402 7.76 -10.05 -24.49
N GLY A 403 8.72 -10.33 -23.60
CA GLY A 403 10.14 -10.28 -23.94
C GLY A 403 11.06 -10.86 -22.87
N HIS A 404 12.35 -10.84 -23.14
CA HIS A 404 13.39 -11.20 -22.19
C HIS A 404 13.85 -9.97 -21.42
N GLU A 405 13.60 -9.95 -20.13
CA GLU A 405 14.05 -8.90 -19.21
C GLU A 405 15.20 -9.38 -18.34
N ARG A 406 16.09 -8.45 -17.97
CA ARG A 406 17.16 -8.72 -17.01
C ARG A 406 16.62 -8.76 -15.59
N LEU A 407 17.25 -9.60 -14.75
CA LEU A 407 16.97 -9.59 -13.32
C LEU A 407 17.29 -8.22 -12.73
N THR A 408 16.35 -7.73 -11.95
CA THR A 408 16.56 -6.54 -11.13
C THR A 408 17.44 -6.87 -9.92
N PRO A 409 18.11 -5.88 -9.30
CA PRO A 409 18.84 -6.08 -8.03
C PRO A 409 17.97 -6.70 -6.92
N GLY A 410 16.68 -6.35 -6.88
CA GLY A 410 15.71 -6.91 -5.93
C GLY A 410 15.51 -8.40 -6.12
N GLU A 411 15.25 -8.83 -7.36
CA GLU A 411 15.08 -10.24 -7.70
C GLU A 411 16.36 -11.04 -7.44
N TYR A 412 17.53 -10.53 -7.83
CA TYR A 412 18.81 -11.17 -7.54
C TYR A 412 19.00 -11.36 -6.03
N THR A 413 18.70 -10.34 -5.24
CA THR A 413 18.79 -10.39 -3.77
C THR A 413 17.80 -11.38 -3.17
N GLN A 414 16.58 -11.50 -3.71
CA GLN A 414 15.59 -12.50 -3.26
C GLN A 414 16.04 -13.92 -3.56
N LEU A 415 16.56 -14.18 -4.77
CA LEU A 415 17.07 -15.48 -5.17
C LEU A 415 18.27 -15.88 -4.30
N THR A 416 19.27 -15.04 -4.23
CA THR A 416 20.50 -15.28 -3.42
C THR A 416 20.25 -15.22 -1.93
N GLY A 417 19.14 -14.60 -1.51
CA GLY A 417 18.66 -14.58 -0.14
C GLY A 417 18.37 -15.96 0.43
N ARG A 418 18.18 -16.97 -0.42
CA ARG A 418 18.00 -18.37 -0.03
C ARG A 418 19.31 -19.10 0.32
N ALA A 419 20.48 -18.53 -0.03
CA ALA A 419 21.77 -19.13 0.26
C ALA A 419 22.22 -18.83 1.69
N GLY A 420 22.67 -19.86 2.40
CA GLY A 420 23.14 -19.81 3.80
C GLY A 420 22.01 -20.03 4.81
N ARG A 421 22.03 -21.19 5.48
CA ARG A 421 21.04 -21.57 6.51
C ARG A 421 21.51 -21.06 7.88
N ARG A 422 20.72 -20.16 8.47
CA ARG A 422 21.03 -19.57 9.78
C ARG A 422 21.15 -20.69 10.85
N GLY A 423 22.21 -20.66 11.61
CA GLY A 423 22.48 -21.65 12.68
C GLY A 423 23.01 -23.01 12.19
N ILE A 424 23.17 -23.20 10.86
CA ILE A 424 23.66 -24.42 10.24
C ILE A 424 24.91 -24.17 9.42
N ASP A 425 24.86 -23.13 8.55
CA ASP A 425 25.97 -22.80 7.65
C ASP A 425 26.71 -21.55 8.15
N ASP A 426 28.03 -21.58 8.15
CA ASP A 426 28.86 -20.39 8.39
C ASP A 426 28.91 -19.48 7.16
N LEU A 427 28.70 -20.06 5.96
CA LEU A 427 28.84 -19.44 4.68
C LEU A 427 27.76 -19.93 3.70
N GLY A 428 27.05 -19.00 3.07
CA GLY A 428 26.20 -19.27 1.91
C GLY A 428 26.96 -18.99 0.62
N THR A 429 26.64 -19.68 -0.44
CA THR A 429 27.28 -19.50 -1.75
C THR A 429 26.24 -19.17 -2.82
N ALA A 430 26.41 -18.08 -3.56
CA ALA A 430 25.63 -17.74 -4.75
C ALA A 430 26.52 -17.95 -5.98
N VAL A 431 26.08 -18.81 -6.89
CA VAL A 431 26.83 -19.18 -8.11
C VAL A 431 26.05 -18.69 -9.31
N VAL A 432 26.64 -17.82 -10.14
CA VAL A 432 26.09 -17.48 -11.46
C VAL A 432 26.82 -18.26 -12.54
N MET A 433 26.08 -18.97 -13.38
CA MET A 433 26.66 -19.76 -14.46
C MET A 433 26.97 -18.89 -15.67
N TRP A 434 28.18 -19.05 -16.22
CA TRP A 434 28.55 -18.39 -17.46
C TRP A 434 27.70 -18.84 -18.62
N SER A 435 27.28 -17.89 -19.44
CA SER A 435 26.72 -18.13 -20.77
C SER A 435 27.14 -17.03 -21.72
N PRO A 436 27.01 -17.19 -23.04
CA PRO A 436 27.32 -16.14 -24.01
C PRO A 436 26.52 -14.83 -23.81
N TRP A 437 25.45 -14.88 -23.00
CA TRP A 437 24.52 -13.79 -22.73
C TRP A 437 24.64 -13.21 -21.31
N VAL A 438 25.50 -13.79 -20.46
CA VAL A 438 25.75 -13.37 -19.07
C VAL A 438 27.16 -12.79 -18.99
N ARG A 439 27.28 -11.51 -18.84
CA ARG A 439 28.54 -10.81 -18.69
C ARG A 439 28.98 -10.79 -17.24
N PHE A 440 30.29 -10.92 -17.00
CA PHE A 440 30.82 -10.90 -15.62
C PHE A 440 30.61 -9.56 -14.93
N ASP A 441 30.73 -8.44 -15.63
CA ASP A 441 30.46 -7.10 -15.10
C ASP A 441 29.00 -6.95 -14.62
N GLU A 442 28.05 -7.52 -15.33
CA GLU A 442 26.63 -7.55 -14.93
C GLU A 442 26.42 -8.38 -13.64
N VAL A 443 27.12 -9.51 -13.53
CA VAL A 443 27.11 -10.33 -12.29
C VAL A 443 27.69 -9.54 -11.12
N ALA A 444 28.81 -8.84 -11.33
CA ALA A 444 29.46 -8.04 -10.29
C ALA A 444 28.57 -6.87 -9.86
N GLU A 445 27.88 -6.20 -10.78
CA GLU A 445 26.93 -5.14 -10.50
C GLU A 445 25.76 -5.63 -9.63
N LEU A 446 25.11 -6.74 -10.02
CA LEU A 446 24.01 -7.33 -9.27
C LEU A 446 24.46 -7.83 -7.90
N ALA A 447 25.59 -8.53 -7.83
CA ALA A 447 26.15 -9.05 -6.59
C ALA A 447 26.62 -7.94 -5.62
N GLY A 448 27.03 -6.78 -6.16
CA GLY A 448 27.39 -5.60 -5.38
C GLY A 448 26.18 -4.79 -4.88
N SER A 449 25.00 -5.02 -5.45
CA SER A 449 23.78 -4.34 -5.07
C SER A 449 23.16 -5.00 -3.83
N SER A 450 23.07 -4.25 -2.73
CA SER A 450 22.55 -4.76 -1.45
C SER A 450 21.07 -4.44 -1.21
N SER A 451 20.48 -3.59 -2.05
CA SER A 451 19.08 -3.11 -1.90
C SER A 451 18.54 -2.61 -3.23
N PHE A 452 17.23 -2.57 -3.35
CA PHE A 452 16.52 -2.01 -4.50
C PHE A 452 15.59 -0.88 -4.06
N HIS A 453 15.24 -0.01 -5.00
CA HIS A 453 14.33 1.09 -4.74
C HIS A 453 12.89 0.63 -4.92
N LEU A 454 12.08 0.71 -3.85
CA LEU A 454 10.66 0.36 -3.86
C LEU A 454 9.87 1.47 -4.56
N ARG A 455 9.17 1.12 -5.61
CA ARG A 455 8.25 2.01 -6.33
C ARG A 455 6.83 1.52 -6.17
N SER A 456 5.93 2.44 -5.93
CA SER A 456 4.50 2.11 -5.91
C SER A 456 4.01 1.73 -7.31
N ALA A 457 3.18 0.70 -7.38
CA ALA A 457 2.41 0.31 -8.56
C ALA A 457 0.93 0.71 -8.43
N PHE A 458 0.59 1.56 -7.47
CA PHE A 458 -0.79 1.96 -7.19
C PHE A 458 -1.41 2.70 -8.36
N ARG A 459 -2.60 2.25 -8.75
CA ARG A 459 -3.44 2.89 -9.77
C ARG A 459 -4.91 2.64 -9.45
N PRO A 460 -5.82 3.56 -9.80
CA PRO A 460 -7.24 3.36 -9.64
C PRO A 460 -7.74 2.19 -10.50
N THR A 461 -8.45 1.21 -9.90
CA THR A 461 -9.17 0.14 -10.60
C THR A 461 -10.66 0.43 -10.61
N TYR A 462 -11.43 -0.23 -11.47
CA TYR A 462 -12.88 -0.03 -11.54
C TYR A 462 -13.58 -0.48 -10.27
N ASN A 463 -13.20 -1.63 -9.71
CA ASN A 463 -13.73 -2.10 -8.44
C ASN A 463 -13.42 -1.15 -7.28
N MET A 464 -12.18 -0.65 -7.20
CA MET A 464 -11.80 0.34 -6.20
C MET A 464 -12.62 1.62 -6.36
N ALA A 465 -12.77 2.14 -7.58
CA ALA A 465 -13.55 3.35 -7.84
C ALA A 465 -15.02 3.18 -7.43
N ALA A 466 -15.64 2.04 -7.77
CA ALA A 466 -16.99 1.72 -7.35
C ALA A 466 -17.10 1.67 -5.81
N ASN A 467 -16.16 1.04 -5.13
CA ASN A 467 -16.16 0.97 -3.67
C ASN A 467 -15.92 2.33 -3.00
N LEU A 468 -15.09 3.20 -3.58
CA LEU A 468 -14.90 4.57 -3.11
C LEU A 468 -16.19 5.39 -3.24
N VAL A 469 -16.84 5.34 -4.41
CA VAL A 469 -18.13 6.04 -4.63
C VAL A 469 -19.22 5.54 -3.67
N ARG A 470 -19.28 4.22 -3.43
CA ARG A 470 -20.24 3.61 -2.51
C ARG A 470 -20.08 4.08 -1.07
N THR A 471 -18.85 4.40 -0.67
CA THR A 471 -18.49 4.54 0.75
C THR A 471 -18.23 5.98 1.16
N TYR A 472 -17.72 6.81 0.25
CA TYR A 472 -17.20 8.14 0.51
C TYR A 472 -17.83 9.18 -0.41
N SER A 473 -17.81 10.45 -0.01
CA SER A 473 -18.13 11.57 -0.90
C SER A 473 -17.05 11.74 -1.98
N SER A 474 -17.34 12.54 -3.01
CA SER A 474 -16.37 12.84 -4.08
C SER A 474 -15.05 13.36 -3.54
N ASP A 475 -15.12 14.36 -2.65
CA ASP A 475 -13.93 14.98 -2.08
C ASP A 475 -13.12 14.02 -1.20
N GLU A 476 -13.81 13.19 -0.41
CA GLU A 476 -13.16 12.15 0.40
C GLU A 476 -12.50 11.07 -0.47
N ALA A 477 -13.13 10.65 -1.58
CA ALA A 477 -12.56 9.67 -2.49
C ALA A 477 -11.27 10.19 -3.14
N HIS A 478 -11.27 11.43 -3.64
CA HIS A 478 -10.07 12.07 -4.19
C HIS A 478 -8.99 12.27 -3.12
N HIS A 479 -9.40 12.65 -1.91
CA HIS A 479 -8.51 12.78 -0.78
C HIS A 479 -7.77 11.45 -0.46
N LEU A 480 -8.48 10.33 -0.41
CA LEU A 480 -7.91 9.02 -0.13
C LEU A 480 -6.88 8.60 -1.20
N LEU A 481 -7.13 8.89 -2.47
CA LEU A 481 -6.17 8.65 -3.55
C LEU A 481 -4.90 9.50 -3.40
N ASN A 482 -5.08 10.75 -3.00
CA ASN A 482 -3.95 11.65 -2.72
C ASN A 482 -3.11 11.20 -1.53
N LEU A 483 -3.61 10.32 -0.65
CA LEU A 483 -2.87 9.72 0.45
C LEU A 483 -2.01 8.52 0.02
N SER A 484 -2.07 8.05 -1.22
CA SER A 484 -1.33 6.89 -1.70
C SER A 484 0.19 7.09 -1.65
N PHE A 485 0.94 5.98 -1.57
CA PHE A 485 2.40 6.01 -1.64
C PHE A 485 2.88 6.42 -3.04
N ALA A 486 2.13 6.06 -4.09
CA ALA A 486 2.40 6.55 -5.44
C ALA A 486 2.36 8.08 -5.50
N GLN A 487 1.36 8.71 -4.90
CA GLN A 487 1.27 10.17 -4.83
C GLN A 487 2.38 10.76 -3.94
N TYR A 488 2.73 10.07 -2.84
CA TYR A 488 3.84 10.49 -1.98
C TYR A 488 5.18 10.48 -2.73
N GLN A 489 5.42 9.49 -3.57
CA GLN A 489 6.62 9.42 -4.42
C GLN A 489 6.62 10.47 -5.53
N ALA A 490 5.45 10.84 -6.06
CA ALA A 490 5.31 11.88 -7.08
C ALA A 490 5.41 13.30 -6.48
N ASP A 491 4.71 13.58 -5.39
CA ASP A 491 4.74 14.84 -4.65
C ASP A 491 4.37 14.62 -3.17
N GLY A 492 5.35 14.36 -2.32
CA GLY A 492 5.15 14.14 -0.89
C GLY A 492 4.52 15.32 -0.14
N ASP A 493 4.57 16.54 -0.70
CA ASP A 493 3.92 17.70 -0.09
C ASP A 493 2.40 17.61 -0.19
N VAL A 494 1.85 17.04 -1.27
CA VAL A 494 0.39 16.80 -1.40
C VAL A 494 -0.07 15.88 -0.28
N VAL A 495 0.60 14.75 -0.08
CA VAL A 495 0.24 13.78 0.96
C VAL A 495 0.29 14.40 2.35
N ARG A 496 1.32 15.23 2.64
CA ARG A 496 1.44 15.95 3.92
C ARG A 496 0.32 16.96 4.12
N LEU A 497 -0.09 17.67 3.06
CA LEU A 497 -1.20 18.62 3.11
C LEU A 497 -2.53 17.91 3.38
N GLU A 498 -2.78 16.80 2.68
CA GLU A 498 -3.97 15.97 2.86
C GLU A 498 -4.06 15.35 4.26
N ALA A 499 -2.98 14.78 4.77
CA ALA A 499 -2.93 14.30 6.14
C ALA A 499 -3.12 15.41 7.20
N ARG A 500 -2.71 16.64 6.87
CA ARG A 500 -3.00 17.80 7.72
C ARG A 500 -4.47 18.19 7.68
N LEU A 501 -5.11 18.11 6.50
CA LEU A 501 -6.55 18.33 6.33
C LEU A 501 -7.37 17.37 7.20
N ASP A 502 -7.05 16.08 7.19
CA ASP A 502 -7.75 15.07 8.02
C ASP A 502 -7.68 15.41 9.51
N ARG A 503 -6.49 15.74 10.00
CA ARG A 503 -6.32 16.14 11.41
C ARG A 503 -7.11 17.38 11.74
N ARG A 504 -7.18 18.37 10.82
CA ARG A 504 -7.95 19.59 11.02
C ARG A 504 -9.45 19.33 10.98
N ARG A 505 -9.93 18.52 10.06
CA ARG A 505 -11.33 18.10 9.97
C ARG A 505 -11.77 17.33 11.23
N ALA A 506 -10.92 16.43 11.77
CA ALA A 506 -11.18 15.74 13.02
C ALA A 506 -11.30 16.72 14.19
N ALA A 507 -10.37 17.66 14.30
CA ALA A 507 -10.41 18.69 15.36
C ALA A 507 -11.68 19.58 15.28
N VAL A 508 -12.13 19.92 14.06
CA VAL A 508 -13.40 20.66 13.87
C VAL A 508 -14.58 19.85 14.39
N ARG A 509 -14.67 18.55 14.07
CA ARG A 509 -15.76 17.68 14.57
C ARG A 509 -15.82 17.65 16.09
N GLU A 510 -14.66 17.49 16.74
CA GLU A 510 -14.57 17.50 18.20
C GLU A 510 -15.00 18.87 18.79
N LEU A 511 -14.52 19.97 18.21
CA LEU A 511 -14.87 21.32 18.66
C LEU A 511 -16.34 21.66 18.43
N ARG A 512 -16.94 21.23 17.29
CA ARG A 512 -18.38 21.41 17.04
C ARG A 512 -19.23 20.59 18.01
N THR A 513 -18.81 19.37 18.34
CA THR A 513 -19.45 18.57 19.40
C THR A 513 -19.33 19.27 20.77
N ALA A 514 -18.14 19.79 21.12
CA ALA A 514 -17.93 20.52 22.35
C ALA A 514 -18.68 21.86 22.41
N ALA A 515 -18.97 22.47 21.25
CA ALA A 515 -19.74 23.70 21.14
C ALA A 515 -21.27 23.49 21.27
N HIS A 516 -21.75 22.25 21.18
CA HIS A 516 -23.18 21.95 21.24
C HIS A 516 -23.80 22.38 22.59
N SER A 517 -24.93 23.04 22.52
CA SER A 517 -25.68 23.48 23.73
C SER A 517 -27.14 23.02 23.64
N GLU A 518 -27.63 22.39 24.70
CA GLU A 518 -29.04 22.01 24.84
C GLU A 518 -29.97 23.23 25.01
N PHE A 519 -29.42 24.42 25.31
CA PHE A 519 -30.18 25.66 25.56
C PHE A 519 -30.46 26.46 24.29
N GLY A 520 -29.84 26.08 23.14
CA GLY A 520 -30.05 26.75 21.86
C GLY A 520 -28.79 26.78 20.97
N ASP A 521 -28.87 27.50 19.86
CA ASP A 521 -27.80 27.59 18.88
C ASP A 521 -26.71 28.60 19.30
N ILE A 522 -25.50 28.12 19.50
CA ILE A 522 -24.32 28.91 19.84
C ILE A 522 -23.89 29.80 18.68
N ASP A 523 -24.03 29.35 17.43
CA ASP A 523 -23.60 30.17 16.30
C ASP A 523 -24.59 31.34 16.03
N GLU A 524 -25.90 31.10 16.23
CA GLU A 524 -26.90 32.19 16.22
C GLU A 524 -26.60 33.25 17.27
N TYR A 525 -26.31 32.83 18.50
CA TYR A 525 -25.91 33.75 19.57
C TYR A 525 -24.64 34.54 19.25
N ARG A 526 -23.63 33.90 18.67
CA ARG A 526 -22.38 34.53 18.21
C ARG A 526 -22.65 35.57 17.14
N ALA A 527 -23.48 35.22 16.14
CA ALA A 527 -23.85 36.13 15.07
C ALA A 527 -24.53 37.40 15.62
N LEU A 528 -25.42 37.29 16.64
CA LEU A 528 -26.03 38.42 17.29
C LEU A 528 -24.99 39.30 18.05
N ARG A 529 -23.99 38.67 18.68
CA ARG A 529 -22.91 39.39 19.35
C ARG A 529 -21.95 40.08 18.37
N ASP A 530 -21.65 39.45 17.26
CA ASP A 530 -20.83 40.06 16.21
C ASP A 530 -21.58 41.24 15.56
N HIS A 531 -22.88 41.08 15.27
CA HIS A 531 -23.72 42.18 14.77
C HIS A 531 -23.79 43.36 15.77
N GLU A 532 -23.95 43.09 17.07
CA GLU A 532 -23.86 44.09 18.13
C GLU A 532 -22.51 44.84 18.08
N ARG A 533 -21.42 44.11 17.89
CA ARG A 533 -20.08 44.67 17.81
C ARG A 533 -19.88 45.55 16.58
N ASP A 534 -20.35 45.08 15.42
CA ASP A 534 -20.26 45.79 14.15
C ASP A 534 -21.12 47.04 14.14
N ASP A 535 -22.36 46.98 14.67
CA ASP A 535 -23.22 48.10 14.87
C ASP A 535 -22.57 49.17 15.81
N ARG A 536 -21.88 48.70 16.86
CA ARG A 536 -21.16 49.62 17.77
C ARG A 536 -19.97 50.27 17.07
N VAL A 537 -19.21 49.54 16.26
CA VAL A 537 -18.09 50.07 15.48
C VAL A 537 -18.59 51.01 14.40
N ALA A 538 -19.61 50.63 13.63
CA ALA A 538 -20.22 51.45 12.61
C ALA A 538 -20.86 52.70 13.18
N GLY A 539 -21.59 52.56 14.31
CA GLY A 539 -22.17 53.71 15.05
C GLY A 539 -21.11 54.67 15.55
N ARG A 540 -19.96 54.18 16.01
CA ARG A 540 -18.81 55.00 16.41
C ARG A 540 -18.20 55.73 15.22
N ALA A 541 -18.01 55.06 14.09
CA ALA A 541 -17.47 55.65 12.87
C ALA A 541 -18.41 56.73 12.32
N ALA A 542 -19.72 56.43 12.19
CA ALA A 542 -20.70 57.38 11.73
C ALA A 542 -20.84 58.62 12.64
N ARG A 543 -20.68 58.44 13.95
CA ARG A 543 -20.63 59.54 14.92
C ARG A 543 -19.40 60.40 14.68
N LEU A 544 -18.23 59.86 14.53
CA LEU A 544 -17.00 60.60 14.29
C LEU A 544 -17.07 61.34 12.95
N ASP A 545 -17.60 60.73 11.89
CA ASP A 545 -17.81 61.39 10.61
C ASP A 545 -18.80 62.57 10.73
N ALA A 546 -19.95 62.41 11.44
CA ALA A 546 -20.90 63.48 11.67
C ALA A 546 -20.35 64.59 12.54
N VAL A 547 -19.46 64.29 13.46
CA VAL A 547 -18.75 65.29 14.29
C VAL A 547 -17.74 66.04 13.39
N ASP A 548 -16.97 65.37 12.57
CA ASP A 548 -15.97 65.95 11.67
C ASP A 548 -16.64 66.86 10.64
N ASP A 549 -17.77 66.47 10.09
CA ASP A 549 -18.58 67.29 9.20
C ASP A 549 -19.09 68.56 9.92
N ALA A 550 -19.61 68.44 11.16
CA ALA A 550 -20.04 69.56 12.00
C ALA A 550 -18.89 70.50 12.31
N LEU A 551 -17.72 69.96 12.71
CA LEU A 551 -16.50 70.74 12.97
C LEU A 551 -16.02 71.49 11.73
N THR A 552 -16.11 70.87 10.53
CA THR A 552 -15.70 71.49 9.25
C THR A 552 -16.61 72.64 8.87
N SER A 553 -17.88 72.61 9.29
CA SER A 553 -18.84 73.68 9.02
C SER A 553 -18.67 74.92 9.90
N LEU A 554 -17.95 74.81 11.03
CA LEU A 554 -17.76 75.90 11.99
C LEU A 554 -16.73 76.91 11.46
N ARG A 555 -17.15 78.19 11.42
CA ARG A 555 -16.30 79.32 11.06
C ARG A 555 -15.70 80.03 12.26
N PRO A 556 -14.56 80.71 12.15
CA PRO A 556 -14.05 81.56 13.20
C PRO A 556 -15.09 82.61 13.63
N GLY A 557 -15.39 82.62 14.93
CA GLY A 557 -16.44 83.42 15.50
C GLY A 557 -17.66 82.65 15.96
N ALA A 558 -17.92 81.48 15.39
CA ALA A 558 -18.99 80.57 15.84
C ALA A 558 -18.76 80.15 17.33
N VAL A 559 -19.81 80.16 18.11
CA VAL A 559 -19.81 79.77 19.51
C VAL A 559 -20.48 78.44 19.67
N ILE A 560 -19.75 77.47 20.18
CA ILE A 560 -20.23 76.13 20.47
C ILE A 560 -20.22 75.86 21.94
N TYR A 561 -21.06 74.87 22.34
CA TYR A 561 -21.05 74.45 23.78
C TYR A 561 -20.15 73.21 23.89
N VAL A 562 -19.13 73.33 24.79
CA VAL A 562 -18.21 72.19 25.07
C VAL A 562 -18.75 71.55 26.35
N ALA A 563 -19.00 70.20 26.25
CA ALA A 563 -19.60 69.44 27.37
C ALA A 563 -18.60 68.37 27.95
N LYS A 564 -17.37 68.30 27.46
CA LYS A 564 -16.38 67.26 27.85
C LYS A 564 -15.06 67.88 28.29
N GLY A 565 -14.36 67.22 29.21
CA GLY A 565 -13.07 67.63 29.78
C GLY A 565 -13.20 68.58 30.95
N THR A 566 -12.13 69.36 31.18
CA THR A 566 -12.04 70.31 32.31
C THR A 566 -12.88 71.58 32.19
N TYR A 567 -13.43 71.78 30.96
CA TYR A 567 -14.26 72.98 30.72
C TYR A 567 -15.64 72.58 30.21
N LYS A 568 -16.67 72.99 30.84
CA LYS A 568 -18.07 72.86 30.42
C LYS A 568 -18.68 74.24 30.23
N GLY A 569 -19.03 74.56 28.99
CA GLY A 569 -19.61 75.85 28.71
C GLY A 569 -19.42 76.37 27.31
N PRO A 570 -19.95 77.52 26.92
CA PRO A 570 -19.78 78.10 25.62
C PRO A 570 -18.34 78.54 25.36
N ALA A 571 -17.85 78.22 24.17
CA ALA A 571 -16.50 78.60 23.69
C ALA A 571 -16.61 79.08 22.25
N ALA A 572 -15.83 80.10 21.91
CA ALA A 572 -15.79 80.65 20.54
C ALA A 572 -14.69 80.00 19.69
N VAL A 573 -15.03 79.60 18.48
CA VAL A 573 -14.05 79.08 17.51
C VAL A 573 -13.14 80.19 17.08
N ALA A 574 -11.84 80.07 17.39
CA ALA A 574 -10.82 81.02 16.97
C ALA A 574 -10.16 80.61 15.63
N ALA A 575 -9.98 79.32 15.45
CA ALA A 575 -9.44 78.78 14.22
C ALA A 575 -9.77 77.32 14.12
N SER A 576 -9.80 76.77 12.86
CA SER A 576 -9.81 75.37 12.54
C SER A 576 -8.54 75.05 11.72
N ALA A 577 -7.86 73.93 12.02
CA ALA A 577 -6.65 73.55 11.31
C ALA A 577 -6.68 72.03 11.06
N ASN A 578 -6.53 71.66 9.79
CA ASN A 578 -6.44 70.26 9.40
C ASN A 578 -5.03 69.68 9.69
N ARG A 579 -4.93 68.62 10.45
CA ARG A 579 -3.69 67.98 10.83
C ARG A 579 -3.70 66.52 10.38
N LYS A 580 -2.56 65.84 10.38
CA LYS A 580 -2.48 64.40 10.03
C LYS A 580 -3.42 63.50 10.86
N THR A 581 -3.88 63.97 12.00
CA THR A 581 -4.76 63.24 12.94
C THR A 581 -6.20 63.79 12.93
N GLY A 582 -6.65 64.44 11.85
CA GLY A 582 -7.99 65.04 11.71
C GLY A 582 -8.03 66.51 12.00
N LEU A 583 -9.27 67.10 11.92
CA LEU A 583 -9.51 68.48 12.11
C LEU A 583 -9.37 68.86 13.61
N ARG A 584 -8.62 69.92 13.91
CA ARG A 584 -8.50 70.47 15.26
C ARG A 584 -9.06 71.89 15.31
N LEU A 585 -9.94 72.11 16.26
CA LEU A 585 -10.46 73.41 16.58
C LEU A 585 -9.66 74.08 17.70
N THR A 586 -9.31 75.34 17.54
CA THR A 586 -8.82 76.18 18.61
C THR A 586 -9.99 77.02 19.12
N LEU A 587 -10.38 76.79 20.37
CA LEU A 587 -11.51 77.45 21.00
C LEU A 587 -11.02 78.42 22.10
N ILE A 588 -11.72 79.52 22.27
CA ILE A 588 -11.47 80.45 23.43
C ILE A 588 -12.70 80.48 24.34
N THR A 589 -12.43 80.18 25.62
CA THR A 589 -13.45 80.06 26.62
C THR A 589 -13.81 81.44 27.21
N LYS A 590 -14.91 81.51 28.00
CA LYS A 590 -15.27 82.70 28.79
C LYS A 590 -14.19 83.15 29.82
N ALA A 591 -13.29 82.19 30.19
CA ALA A 591 -12.18 82.43 31.08
C ALA A 591 -10.91 82.93 30.36
N ALA A 592 -11.00 83.22 29.05
CA ALA A 592 -9.87 83.59 28.17
C ALA A 592 -8.78 82.51 28.06
N THR A 593 -9.16 81.26 28.28
CA THR A 593 -8.30 80.07 28.04
C THR A 593 -8.49 79.60 26.67
N ALA A 594 -7.40 79.19 25.96
CA ALA A 594 -7.41 78.51 24.66
C ALA A 594 -7.49 77.03 24.90
N LEU A 595 -8.45 76.35 24.22
CA LEU A 595 -8.62 74.92 24.22
C LEU A 595 -8.36 74.42 22.79
N GLN A 596 -7.73 73.28 22.65
CA GLN A 596 -7.64 72.57 21.40
C GLN A 596 -8.43 71.23 21.45
N LEU A 597 -9.44 71.08 20.59
CA LEU A 597 -10.32 69.93 20.59
C LEU A 597 -10.35 69.34 19.19
N SER A 598 -10.50 67.99 19.11
CA SER A 598 -10.66 67.19 17.91
C SER A 598 -12.02 66.51 17.88
N ALA A 599 -12.35 65.76 16.86
CA ALA A 599 -13.62 65.03 16.75
C ALA A 599 -13.84 64.05 17.91
N GLU A 600 -12.76 63.50 18.47
CA GLU A 600 -12.83 62.54 19.61
C GLU A 600 -13.29 63.15 20.92
N ASP A 601 -13.21 64.52 21.01
CA ASP A 601 -13.56 65.24 22.20
C ASP A 601 -15.07 65.60 22.28
N PHE A 602 -15.84 65.26 21.25
CA PHE A 602 -17.26 65.46 21.16
C PHE A 602 -18.06 64.19 21.18
N ASP A 603 -19.00 64.05 22.07
CA ASP A 603 -19.92 62.91 22.12
C ASP A 603 -21.06 63.02 21.09
N GLU A 604 -21.37 64.20 20.62
CA GLU A 604 -22.37 64.53 19.61
C GLU A 604 -21.83 65.64 18.70
N PRO A 605 -22.31 65.76 17.43
CA PRO A 605 -21.91 66.83 16.55
C PRO A 605 -22.18 68.21 17.14
N PRO A 606 -21.13 69.05 17.36
CA PRO A 606 -21.31 70.36 17.96
C PRO A 606 -22.09 71.28 17.03
N ARG A 607 -23.06 72.01 17.62
CA ARG A 607 -23.85 72.99 16.88
C ARG A 607 -23.44 74.40 17.33
N ALA A 608 -23.40 75.31 16.38
CA ALA A 608 -23.21 76.71 16.71
C ALA A 608 -24.42 77.22 17.47
N VAL A 609 -24.21 77.77 18.68
CA VAL A 609 -25.25 78.39 19.55
C VAL A 609 -25.26 79.87 19.38
N GLY A 610 -24.49 80.43 18.49
CA GLY A 610 -24.44 81.82 18.15
C GLY A 610 -23.11 82.23 17.55
N ASP A 611 -22.91 83.49 17.19
CA ASP A 611 -21.67 83.99 16.57
C ASP A 611 -21.21 85.24 17.28
N ILE A 612 -19.92 85.49 17.37
CA ILE A 612 -19.30 86.72 17.87
C ILE A 612 -18.34 87.29 16.83
N LEU A 613 -18.27 88.57 16.69
CA LEU A 613 -17.27 89.17 15.84
C LEU A 613 -15.88 89.00 16.39
N MET A 614 -15.00 88.44 15.61
CA MET A 614 -13.59 88.18 15.97
C MET A 614 -12.77 89.47 15.81
N PRO A 615 -11.72 89.65 16.65
CA PRO A 615 -10.76 90.74 16.45
C PRO A 615 -10.07 90.68 15.11
N LYS A 616 -9.81 91.85 14.50
CA LYS A 616 -9.25 91.95 13.14
C LYS A 616 -7.85 91.32 13.00
N ASN A 617 -7.04 91.28 14.03
CA ASN A 617 -5.70 90.65 14.04
C ASN A 617 -5.78 89.33 14.76
N TYR A 618 -5.55 88.23 14.04
CA TYR A 618 -5.54 86.85 14.57
C TYR A 618 -4.27 86.57 15.40
N ALA A 619 -4.42 86.51 16.70
CA ALA A 619 -3.31 86.20 17.61
C ALA A 619 -3.76 85.39 18.83
N PRO A 620 -4.28 84.16 18.71
CA PRO A 620 -4.89 83.35 19.79
C PRO A 620 -3.89 83.04 20.95
N ASN A 621 -2.62 83.17 20.72
CA ASN A 621 -1.58 82.95 21.70
C ASN A 621 -1.35 84.18 22.58
N ARG A 622 -1.82 85.42 22.20
CA ARG A 622 -1.65 86.64 22.96
C ARG A 622 -2.80 86.76 23.97
N LYS A 623 -2.44 87.15 25.17
CA LYS A 623 -3.39 87.28 26.30
C LYS A 623 -4.47 88.34 25.98
N GLU A 624 -4.12 89.45 25.35
CA GLU A 624 -5.01 90.54 24.95
C GLU A 624 -6.08 90.05 23.96
N TYR A 625 -5.71 89.28 22.93
CA TYR A 625 -6.65 88.70 21.97
C TYR A 625 -7.66 87.80 22.69
N ARG A 626 -7.19 86.89 23.56
CA ARG A 626 -8.05 85.94 24.27
C ARG A 626 -9.01 86.69 25.21
N ASN A 627 -8.52 87.72 25.88
CA ASN A 627 -9.37 88.54 26.78
C ASN A 627 -10.46 89.32 26.00
N ASP A 628 -10.17 89.78 24.77
CA ASP A 628 -11.15 90.48 23.93
C ASP A 628 -12.23 89.52 23.43
N VAL A 629 -11.82 88.34 22.92
CA VAL A 629 -12.77 87.28 22.54
C VAL A 629 -13.63 86.85 23.72
N ALA A 630 -13.05 86.62 24.90
CA ALA A 630 -13.75 86.21 26.10
C ALA A 630 -14.70 87.23 26.57
N ARG A 631 -14.43 88.55 26.44
CA ARG A 631 -15.31 89.68 26.80
C ARG A 631 -16.55 89.65 25.86
N ARG A 632 -16.38 89.50 24.59
CA ARG A 632 -17.46 89.39 23.58
C ARG A 632 -18.34 88.17 23.84
N LEU A 633 -17.68 87.01 24.19
CA LEU A 633 -18.37 85.77 24.49
C LEU A 633 -19.18 85.86 25.79
N ARG A 634 -18.77 86.71 26.82
CA ARG A 634 -19.50 86.90 28.01
C ARG A 634 -20.76 87.78 27.85
N SER A 635 -20.74 88.66 26.83
CA SER A 635 -21.90 89.51 26.53
C SER A 635 -23.00 88.82 25.74
N MET A 636 -22.77 87.63 25.29
CA MET A 636 -23.68 86.83 24.48
C MET A 636 -24.68 86.05 25.37
N LYS A 637 -26.00 86.15 25.09
CA LYS A 637 -27.01 85.26 25.69
C LYS A 637 -27.01 83.93 24.99
N THR A 638 -26.59 82.84 25.66
CA THR A 638 -26.55 81.50 25.15
C THR A 638 -27.75 80.66 25.59
N THR A 639 -28.45 79.99 24.68
CA THR A 639 -29.51 79.05 24.99
C THR A 639 -28.88 77.68 25.27
N SER A 640 -29.40 76.95 26.27
CA SER A 640 -28.90 75.63 26.67
C SER A 640 -29.24 74.57 25.60
N SER A 641 -28.28 73.56 25.40
CA SER A 641 -28.44 72.49 24.47
C SER A 641 -29.48 71.44 24.89
N PRO A 642 -30.32 70.92 23.99
CA PRO A 642 -31.20 69.80 24.33
C PRO A 642 -30.42 68.43 24.27
N GLY A 643 -30.61 67.63 25.33
CA GLY A 643 -30.06 66.32 25.44
C GLY A 643 -30.74 65.30 24.45
N GLY A 644 -29.96 64.52 23.69
CA GLY A 644 -30.45 63.52 22.80
C GLY A 644 -30.89 62.24 23.50
N LYS A 645 -32.00 61.63 23.03
CA LYS A 645 -32.43 60.27 23.50
C LYS A 645 -31.53 59.19 22.94
N ARG A 646 -31.03 58.27 23.77
CA ARG A 646 -30.31 57.06 23.36
C ARG A 646 -31.24 56.17 22.50
N ARG A 647 -30.79 55.77 21.32
CA ARG A 647 -31.40 54.67 20.55
C ARG A 647 -31.12 53.34 21.27
N HIS A 648 -32.16 52.54 21.48
CA HIS A 648 -32.05 51.19 22.00
C HIS A 648 -31.31 50.29 20.99
N ASP A 649 -30.20 49.67 21.37
CA ASP A 649 -29.48 48.66 20.60
C ASP A 649 -30.31 47.39 20.56
N SER A 650 -31.07 47.18 19.49
CA SER A 650 -31.93 45.98 19.32
C SER A 650 -31.13 44.68 19.29
N ALA A 651 -29.96 44.68 18.67
CA ALA A 651 -29.09 43.51 18.57
C ALA A 651 -28.56 43.04 19.94
N ARG A 652 -28.20 44.01 20.83
CA ARG A 652 -27.79 43.71 22.19
C ARG A 652 -28.92 43.09 23.00
N ALA A 653 -30.12 43.64 22.91
CA ALA A 653 -31.27 43.10 23.64
C ALA A 653 -31.62 41.67 23.19
N LEU A 654 -31.48 41.38 21.88
CA LEU A 654 -31.69 40.03 21.32
C LEU A 654 -30.60 39.06 21.83
N ALA A 655 -29.33 39.44 21.79
CA ALA A 655 -28.25 38.63 22.31
C ALA A 655 -28.36 38.34 23.81
N ASP A 656 -28.73 39.35 24.60
CA ASP A 656 -28.88 39.19 26.05
C ASP A 656 -30.12 38.35 26.44
N SER A 657 -31.12 38.27 25.59
CA SER A 657 -32.33 37.46 25.77
C SER A 657 -32.25 36.06 25.14
N HIS A 658 -31.17 35.76 24.42
CA HIS A 658 -30.99 34.47 23.74
C HIS A 658 -30.95 33.30 24.74
N SER A 659 -31.60 32.17 24.41
CA SER A 659 -31.77 31.03 25.32
C SER A 659 -30.46 30.43 25.81
N VAL A 660 -29.39 30.44 25.02
CA VAL A 660 -28.05 29.96 25.39
C VAL A 660 -27.38 30.75 26.52
N THR A 661 -27.88 31.95 26.87
CA THR A 661 -27.36 32.71 28.00
C THR A 661 -27.59 32.02 29.35
N ARG A 662 -28.43 30.99 29.38
CA ARG A 662 -28.68 30.11 30.52
C ARG A 662 -27.68 28.99 30.67
N ASP A 663 -26.87 28.74 29.63
CA ASP A 663 -25.88 27.64 29.62
C ASP A 663 -24.73 28.00 30.57
N PRO A 664 -24.46 27.18 31.61
CA PRO A 664 -23.38 27.44 32.57
C PRO A 664 -22.00 27.44 31.89
N ASP A 665 -21.85 26.66 30.78
CA ASP A 665 -20.59 26.52 30.04
C ASP A 665 -20.53 27.39 28.79
N LEU A 666 -21.43 28.37 28.64
CA LEU A 666 -21.57 29.21 27.46
C LEU A 666 -20.22 29.75 26.95
N ARG A 667 -19.39 30.24 27.84
CA ARG A 667 -18.09 30.83 27.46
C ARG A 667 -17.15 29.78 26.82
N THR A 668 -17.13 28.57 27.36
CA THR A 668 -16.33 27.47 26.86
C THR A 668 -16.83 27.04 25.47
N LYS A 669 -18.16 26.91 25.32
CA LYS A 669 -18.82 26.50 24.06
C LYS A 669 -18.66 27.58 22.97
N VAL A 670 -18.80 28.86 23.30
CA VAL A 670 -18.54 29.98 22.38
C VAL A 670 -17.07 29.98 21.92
N ASN A 671 -16.13 29.69 22.82
CA ASN A 671 -14.71 29.58 22.44
C ASN A 671 -14.45 28.38 21.56
N ALA A 672 -15.07 27.22 21.82
CA ALA A 672 -14.96 26.02 20.98
C ALA A 672 -15.50 26.31 19.59
N ALA A 673 -16.68 26.91 19.45
CA ALA A 673 -17.23 27.30 18.15
C ALA A 673 -16.31 28.29 17.40
N ALA A 674 -15.75 29.28 18.08
CA ALA A 674 -14.82 30.23 17.48
C ALA A 674 -13.50 29.57 17.02
N GLN A 675 -13.01 28.57 17.75
CA GLN A 675 -11.86 27.78 17.35
C GLN A 675 -12.19 26.90 16.13
N ALA A 676 -13.38 26.29 16.09
CA ALA A 676 -13.84 25.52 14.94
C ALA A 676 -13.84 26.38 13.68
N ASP A 677 -14.45 27.57 13.69
CA ASP A 677 -14.48 28.48 12.53
C ASP A 677 -13.08 28.91 12.08
N ARG A 678 -12.15 29.07 13.01
CA ARG A 678 -10.77 29.40 12.66
C ARG A 678 -10.11 28.24 11.90
N ILE A 679 -10.32 27.02 12.39
CA ILE A 679 -9.76 25.82 11.74
C ILE A 679 -10.44 25.57 10.40
N GLU A 680 -11.75 25.81 10.24
CA GLU A 680 -12.47 25.72 8.97
C GLU A 680 -11.89 26.67 7.91
N ARG A 681 -11.52 27.88 8.28
CA ARG A 681 -10.80 28.80 7.37
C ARG A 681 -9.42 28.27 6.99
N GLU A 682 -8.69 27.63 7.93
CA GLU A 682 -7.41 26.97 7.62
C GLU A 682 -7.61 25.78 6.67
N ILE A 683 -8.71 25.02 6.83
CA ILE A 683 -9.09 23.91 5.92
C ILE A 683 -9.29 24.44 4.49
N THR A 684 -10.10 25.47 4.30
CA THR A 684 -10.35 26.07 2.98
C THR A 684 -9.05 26.52 2.30
N ASP A 685 -8.11 27.03 3.06
CA ASP A 685 -6.80 27.47 2.53
C ASP A 685 -5.90 26.29 2.15
N LEU A 686 -5.92 25.20 2.93
CA LEU A 686 -5.23 23.95 2.63
C LEU A 686 -5.82 23.28 1.38
N GLU A 687 -7.15 23.20 1.25
CA GLU A 687 -7.85 22.64 0.10
C GLU A 687 -7.47 23.39 -1.20
N ARG A 688 -7.42 24.71 -1.16
CA ARG A 688 -6.96 25.51 -2.32
C ARG A 688 -5.50 25.21 -2.68
N ARG A 689 -4.64 24.94 -1.71
CA ARG A 689 -3.23 24.59 -1.96
C ARG A 689 -3.08 23.20 -2.54
N VAL A 690 -3.91 22.24 -2.14
CA VAL A 690 -3.92 20.87 -2.72
C VAL A 690 -4.42 20.93 -4.16
N SER A 691 -5.54 21.60 -4.44
CA SER A 691 -6.11 21.68 -5.79
C SER A 691 -5.20 22.41 -6.80
N GLY A 692 -4.25 23.22 -6.33
CA GLY A 692 -3.25 23.87 -7.18
C GLY A 692 -2.06 22.99 -7.56
N LYS A 693 -1.94 21.78 -7.01
CA LYS A 693 -0.86 20.85 -7.30
C LYS A 693 -1.29 19.77 -8.29
N ASN A 694 -0.35 19.28 -9.12
CA ASN A 694 -0.66 18.31 -10.17
C ASN A 694 -0.97 16.93 -9.56
N THR A 695 -2.20 16.46 -9.74
CA THR A 695 -2.71 15.19 -9.21
C THR A 695 -2.92 14.20 -10.34
N SER A 696 -1.83 13.53 -10.79
CA SER A 696 -1.90 12.56 -11.90
C SER A 696 -2.84 11.38 -11.60
N LEU A 697 -2.84 10.89 -10.36
CA LEU A 697 -3.72 9.81 -9.90
C LEU A 697 -5.19 10.23 -9.82
N ALA A 698 -5.48 11.46 -9.37
CA ALA A 698 -6.85 11.98 -9.38
C ALA A 698 -7.40 12.09 -10.80
N ASN A 699 -6.59 12.53 -11.76
CA ASN A 699 -6.97 12.57 -13.17
C ASN A 699 -7.19 11.16 -13.77
N GLU A 700 -6.40 10.17 -13.33
CA GLU A 700 -6.60 8.78 -13.74
C GLU A 700 -7.90 8.22 -13.14
N PHE A 701 -8.17 8.52 -11.88
CA PHE A 701 -9.42 8.16 -11.22
C PHE A 701 -10.63 8.80 -11.92
N ASP A 702 -10.57 10.07 -12.28
CA ASP A 702 -11.62 10.74 -13.02
C ASP A 702 -11.91 10.05 -14.36
N ARG A 703 -10.87 9.60 -15.08
CA ARG A 703 -11.03 8.81 -16.32
C ARG A 703 -11.69 7.45 -16.06
N VAL A 704 -11.35 6.78 -14.96
CA VAL A 704 -12.03 5.56 -14.53
C VAL A 704 -13.52 5.84 -14.25
N LEU A 705 -13.85 6.93 -13.55
CA LEU A 705 -15.23 7.34 -13.30
C LEU A 705 -15.97 7.69 -14.59
N ASP A 706 -15.30 8.28 -15.58
CA ASP A 706 -15.90 8.57 -16.89
C ASP A 706 -16.29 7.29 -17.63
N ILE A 707 -15.45 6.25 -17.62
CA ILE A 707 -15.79 4.93 -18.15
C ILE A 707 -16.99 4.35 -17.40
N LEU A 708 -16.95 4.32 -16.06
CA LEU A 708 -18.06 3.80 -15.26
C LEU A 708 -19.38 4.53 -15.51
N THR A 709 -19.31 5.84 -15.73
CA THR A 709 -20.48 6.66 -16.07
C THR A 709 -21.00 6.31 -17.46
N THR A 710 -20.11 6.18 -18.44
CA THR A 710 -20.44 5.84 -19.84
C THR A 710 -21.15 4.49 -19.94
N TYR A 711 -20.71 3.51 -19.15
CA TYR A 711 -21.32 2.19 -19.10
C TYR A 711 -22.50 2.09 -18.11
N GLY A 712 -22.86 3.18 -17.42
CA GLY A 712 -24.03 3.25 -16.54
C GLY A 712 -23.86 2.51 -15.21
N TYR A 713 -22.65 2.40 -14.68
CA TYR A 713 -22.36 1.88 -13.35
C TYR A 713 -22.44 2.93 -12.27
N LEU A 714 -22.27 4.19 -12.66
CA LEU A 714 -22.20 5.35 -11.79
C LEU A 714 -23.06 6.48 -12.32
N ASP A 715 -23.81 7.14 -11.44
CA ASP A 715 -24.37 8.47 -11.69
C ASP A 715 -23.46 9.52 -11.03
N ARG A 716 -22.67 10.21 -11.85
CA ARG A 716 -21.71 11.21 -11.36
C ARG A 716 -22.40 12.46 -10.79
N SER A 717 -23.63 12.75 -11.23
CA SER A 717 -24.36 13.92 -10.76
C SER A 717 -24.87 13.78 -9.34
N THR A 718 -25.22 12.56 -8.95
CA THR A 718 -25.69 12.19 -7.60
C THR A 718 -24.60 11.54 -6.75
N TRP A 719 -23.42 11.30 -7.34
CA TRP A 719 -22.32 10.55 -6.71
C TRP A 719 -22.79 9.24 -6.09
N SER A 720 -23.49 8.43 -6.88
CA SER A 720 -24.07 7.18 -6.42
C SER A 720 -23.86 6.05 -7.42
N LEU A 721 -23.78 4.81 -6.92
CA LEU A 721 -23.75 3.64 -7.78
C LEU A 721 -25.15 3.30 -8.27
N THR A 722 -25.24 2.80 -9.50
CA THR A 722 -26.43 2.11 -10.01
C THR A 722 -26.47 0.67 -9.46
N GLU A 723 -27.54 -0.09 -9.75
CA GLU A 723 -27.61 -1.52 -9.44
C GLU A 723 -26.44 -2.30 -10.08
N ALA A 724 -26.04 -1.95 -11.29
CA ALA A 724 -24.87 -2.50 -11.96
C ALA A 724 -23.57 -2.12 -11.22
N GLY A 725 -23.46 -0.89 -10.72
CA GLY A 725 -22.33 -0.43 -9.91
C GLY A 725 -22.19 -1.20 -8.61
N GLU A 726 -23.30 -1.51 -7.95
CA GLU A 726 -23.30 -2.35 -6.74
C GLU A 726 -22.81 -3.79 -7.02
N MET A 727 -23.14 -4.34 -8.18
CA MET A 727 -22.63 -5.62 -8.65
C MET A 727 -21.10 -5.55 -8.89
N LEU A 728 -20.63 -4.54 -9.61
CA LEU A 728 -19.20 -4.32 -9.86
C LEU A 728 -18.41 -4.17 -8.56
N ALA A 729 -18.91 -3.39 -7.60
CA ALA A 729 -18.27 -3.19 -6.31
C ALA A 729 -18.05 -4.49 -5.51
N ARG A 730 -18.78 -5.56 -5.83
CA ARG A 730 -18.67 -6.90 -5.23
C ARG A 730 -18.01 -7.93 -6.14
N THR A 731 -17.51 -7.51 -7.31
CA THR A 731 -16.80 -8.36 -8.27
C THR A 731 -15.31 -8.11 -8.14
N PHE A 732 -14.57 -9.09 -7.63
CA PHE A 732 -13.14 -8.99 -7.39
C PHE A 732 -12.37 -9.83 -8.42
N HIS A 733 -12.03 -9.21 -9.53
CA HIS A 733 -11.30 -9.85 -10.63
C HIS A 733 -10.36 -8.82 -11.29
N GLU A 734 -9.27 -9.26 -11.93
CA GLU A 734 -8.36 -8.36 -12.64
C GLU A 734 -9.04 -7.61 -13.82
N SER A 735 -10.05 -8.26 -14.45
CA SER A 735 -10.90 -7.70 -15.48
C SER A 735 -12.32 -7.49 -14.94
N ASP A 736 -12.44 -6.83 -13.79
CA ASP A 736 -13.67 -6.66 -13.02
C ASP A 736 -14.82 -6.05 -13.83
N LEU A 737 -14.55 -4.98 -14.57
CA LEU A 737 -15.56 -4.31 -15.41
C LEU A 737 -15.99 -5.20 -16.59
N LEU A 738 -15.07 -5.93 -17.22
CA LEU A 738 -15.42 -6.88 -18.27
C LEU A 738 -16.33 -7.99 -17.75
N VAL A 739 -16.02 -8.57 -16.59
CA VAL A 739 -16.87 -9.58 -15.94
C VAL A 739 -18.26 -9.01 -15.63
N ALA A 740 -18.33 -7.80 -15.11
CA ALA A 740 -19.60 -7.14 -14.82
C ALA A 740 -20.42 -6.88 -16.10
N GLU A 741 -19.79 -6.45 -17.22
CA GLU A 741 -20.45 -6.29 -18.52
C GLU A 741 -20.95 -7.61 -19.10
N ILE A 742 -20.17 -8.69 -19.00
CA ILE A 742 -20.59 -10.05 -19.39
C ILE A 742 -21.86 -10.45 -18.64
N VAL A 743 -21.90 -10.24 -17.33
CA VAL A 743 -23.07 -10.57 -16.50
C VAL A 743 -24.25 -9.70 -16.87
N ARG A 744 -24.07 -8.39 -16.99
CA ARG A 744 -25.12 -7.41 -17.29
C ARG A 744 -25.74 -7.61 -18.68
N SER A 745 -24.92 -8.03 -19.64
CA SER A 745 -25.40 -8.29 -21.02
C SER A 745 -26.34 -9.48 -21.14
N GLY A 746 -26.50 -10.30 -20.08
CA GLY A 746 -27.29 -11.52 -20.07
C GLY A 746 -26.70 -12.64 -20.93
N VAL A 747 -25.46 -12.52 -21.40
CA VAL A 747 -24.80 -13.52 -22.22
C VAL A 747 -24.60 -14.87 -21.49
N LEU A 748 -24.65 -14.87 -20.17
CA LEU A 748 -24.57 -16.06 -19.32
C LEU A 748 -25.93 -16.67 -19.01
N ASP A 749 -27.04 -15.99 -19.30
CA ASP A 749 -28.36 -16.41 -18.87
C ASP A 749 -28.83 -17.67 -19.62
N GLY A 750 -29.41 -18.61 -18.85
CA GLY A 750 -29.93 -19.86 -19.36
C GLY A 750 -28.88 -20.91 -19.72
N LEU A 751 -27.61 -20.63 -19.47
CA LEU A 751 -26.54 -21.65 -19.63
C LEU A 751 -26.58 -22.69 -18.53
N GLY A 752 -26.25 -23.93 -18.89
CA GLY A 752 -25.95 -24.99 -17.94
C GLY A 752 -24.62 -24.76 -17.21
N PRO A 753 -24.36 -25.47 -16.09
CA PRO A 753 -23.15 -25.28 -15.29
C PRO A 753 -21.84 -25.43 -16.09
N ALA A 754 -21.74 -26.44 -16.97
CA ALA A 754 -20.55 -26.70 -17.76
C ALA A 754 -20.30 -25.61 -18.82
N ASP A 755 -21.35 -25.18 -19.53
CA ASP A 755 -21.27 -24.11 -20.52
C ASP A 755 -20.93 -22.76 -19.91
N LEU A 756 -21.52 -22.48 -18.75
CA LEU A 756 -21.23 -21.26 -18.00
C LEU A 756 -19.77 -21.23 -17.54
N ALA A 757 -19.26 -22.33 -17.01
CA ALA A 757 -17.86 -22.47 -16.64
C ALA A 757 -16.91 -22.31 -17.84
N ALA A 758 -17.24 -22.93 -18.99
CA ALA A 758 -16.49 -22.78 -20.22
C ALA A 758 -16.40 -21.31 -20.67
N LEU A 759 -17.53 -20.61 -20.67
CA LEU A 759 -17.55 -19.22 -21.11
C LEU A 759 -16.80 -18.29 -20.13
N LEU A 760 -16.94 -18.49 -18.83
CA LEU A 760 -16.24 -17.71 -17.82
C LEU A 760 -14.73 -18.01 -17.76
N SER A 761 -14.32 -19.21 -18.10
CA SER A 761 -12.89 -19.55 -18.14
C SER A 761 -12.11 -18.66 -19.09
N THR A 762 -12.78 -18.08 -20.09
CA THR A 762 -12.16 -17.21 -21.10
C THR A 762 -11.60 -15.91 -20.52
N VAL A 763 -12.15 -15.42 -19.40
CA VAL A 763 -11.63 -14.23 -18.71
C VAL A 763 -10.61 -14.58 -17.62
N VAL A 764 -10.53 -15.84 -17.25
CA VAL A 764 -9.61 -16.33 -16.19
C VAL A 764 -8.28 -16.83 -16.77
N TYR A 765 -8.33 -17.56 -17.88
CA TYR A 765 -7.16 -18.19 -18.48
C TYR A 765 -6.40 -17.24 -19.40
N GLU A 766 -5.11 -17.49 -19.53
CA GLU A 766 -4.20 -16.84 -20.48
C GLU A 766 -3.21 -17.87 -21.03
N HIS A 767 -3.19 -18.02 -22.34
CA HIS A 767 -2.22 -18.86 -23.03
C HIS A 767 -0.84 -18.18 -23.01
N ARG A 768 0.12 -18.82 -22.36
CA ARG A 768 1.47 -18.27 -22.17
C ARG A 768 2.56 -19.05 -22.94
N SER A 769 2.18 -20.00 -23.77
CA SER A 769 3.13 -20.69 -24.65
C SER A 769 3.47 -19.82 -25.85
N SER A 770 4.67 -20.02 -26.40
CA SER A 770 5.07 -19.44 -27.69
C SER A 770 4.38 -20.14 -28.89
N ASP A 771 3.73 -21.26 -28.63
CA ASP A 771 3.07 -22.05 -29.67
C ASP A 771 1.69 -21.44 -30.00
N THR A 772 1.21 -21.69 -31.20
CA THR A 772 -0.10 -21.21 -31.62
C THR A 772 -1.19 -21.88 -30.77
N PRO A 773 -2.08 -21.12 -30.12
CA PRO A 773 -3.13 -21.68 -29.29
C PRO A 773 -4.04 -22.58 -30.14
N PRO A 774 -4.58 -23.70 -29.59
CA PRO A 774 -5.50 -24.56 -30.30
C PRO A 774 -6.79 -23.79 -30.68
N ALA A 775 -7.47 -24.28 -31.73
CA ALA A 775 -8.72 -23.70 -32.18
C ALA A 775 -9.77 -23.77 -31.05
N PRO A 776 -10.51 -22.67 -30.75
CA PRO A 776 -11.51 -22.63 -29.67
C PRO A 776 -12.62 -23.66 -29.92
N TRP A 777 -12.88 -24.50 -28.93
CA TRP A 777 -14.00 -25.43 -28.92
C TRP A 777 -15.12 -24.94 -27.97
N PHE A 778 -16.36 -25.19 -28.38
CA PHE A 778 -17.55 -24.93 -27.58
C PHE A 778 -18.58 -26.02 -27.81
N SER A 779 -19.37 -26.36 -26.80
CA SER A 779 -20.37 -27.45 -26.78
C SER A 779 -21.46 -27.28 -27.82
N SER A 780 -21.77 -26.07 -28.23
CA SER A 780 -22.82 -25.75 -29.18
C SER A 780 -22.54 -24.46 -29.96
N ASP A 781 -23.26 -24.28 -31.07
CA ASP A 781 -23.22 -23.02 -31.83
C ASP A 781 -23.80 -21.84 -31.04
N ASP A 782 -24.72 -22.08 -30.12
CA ASP A 782 -25.21 -21.01 -29.19
C ASP A 782 -24.09 -20.52 -28.27
N VAL A 783 -23.37 -21.42 -27.61
CA VAL A 783 -22.25 -21.05 -26.73
C VAL A 783 -21.14 -20.35 -27.54
N ARG A 784 -20.87 -20.82 -28.76
CA ARG A 784 -19.92 -20.15 -29.68
C ARG A 784 -20.38 -18.74 -30.05
N ALA A 785 -21.68 -18.53 -30.28
CA ALA A 785 -22.23 -17.21 -30.55
C ALA A 785 -22.13 -16.29 -29.34
N ARG A 786 -22.37 -16.81 -28.13
CA ARG A 786 -22.17 -16.07 -26.87
C ARG A 786 -20.70 -15.69 -26.63
N TRP A 787 -19.75 -16.58 -26.93
CA TRP A 787 -18.33 -16.25 -26.90
C TRP A 787 -18.00 -15.05 -27.83
N ARG A 788 -18.53 -15.03 -29.05
CA ARG A 788 -18.34 -13.88 -29.96
C ARG A 788 -18.85 -12.59 -29.36
N ARG A 789 -19.96 -12.64 -28.60
CA ARG A 789 -20.49 -11.47 -27.88
C ARG A 789 -19.54 -11.06 -26.76
N VAL A 790 -18.97 -11.99 -25.98
CA VAL A 790 -17.95 -11.69 -24.96
C VAL A 790 -16.75 -10.99 -25.57
N ALA A 791 -16.24 -11.51 -26.69
CA ALA A 791 -15.12 -10.90 -27.41
C ALA A 791 -15.44 -9.48 -27.92
N ALA A 792 -16.67 -9.26 -28.43
CA ALA A 792 -17.12 -7.95 -28.87
C ALA A 792 -17.24 -6.95 -27.71
N ILE A 793 -17.79 -7.37 -26.55
CA ILE A 793 -17.87 -6.53 -25.34
C ILE A 793 -16.46 -6.13 -24.89
N SER A 794 -15.51 -7.08 -24.90
CA SER A 794 -14.13 -6.79 -24.53
C SER A 794 -13.48 -5.78 -25.47
N GLU A 795 -13.67 -5.91 -26.80
CA GLU A 795 -13.07 -4.97 -27.74
C GLU A 795 -13.68 -3.57 -27.65
N ASP A 796 -14.99 -3.46 -27.43
CA ASP A 796 -15.65 -2.18 -27.20
C ASP A 796 -15.09 -1.50 -25.94
N LEU A 797 -14.97 -2.23 -24.86
CA LEU A 797 -14.42 -1.71 -23.60
C LEU A 797 -12.97 -1.26 -23.76
N ARG A 798 -12.11 -2.08 -24.42
CA ARG A 798 -10.70 -1.74 -24.70
C ARG A 798 -10.59 -0.49 -25.58
N ALA A 799 -11.48 -0.33 -26.57
CA ALA A 799 -11.52 0.87 -27.40
C ALA A 799 -11.85 2.12 -26.58
N ASN A 800 -12.78 2.02 -25.62
CA ASN A 800 -13.11 3.11 -24.71
C ASN A 800 -11.96 3.42 -23.74
N GLU A 801 -11.30 2.40 -23.16
CA GLU A 801 -10.10 2.57 -22.32
C GLU A 801 -8.99 3.32 -23.07
N ARG A 802 -8.70 2.91 -24.33
CA ARG A 802 -7.73 3.62 -25.20
C ARG A 802 -8.12 5.08 -25.42
N SER A 803 -9.40 5.34 -25.64
CA SER A 803 -9.90 6.68 -25.98
C SER A 803 -9.68 7.70 -24.86
N VAL A 804 -9.75 7.25 -23.61
CA VAL A 804 -9.52 8.08 -22.41
C VAL A 804 -8.08 7.98 -21.89
N GLY A 805 -7.22 7.17 -22.52
CA GLY A 805 -5.83 7.00 -22.13
C GLY A 805 -5.62 6.19 -20.85
N LEU A 806 -6.52 5.23 -20.59
CA LEU A 806 -6.33 4.18 -19.57
C LEU A 806 -5.60 2.97 -20.16
N GLY A 807 -4.97 2.18 -19.30
CA GLY A 807 -4.42 0.88 -19.67
C GLY A 807 -5.53 -0.10 -20.05
N GLU A 808 -5.36 -0.80 -21.17
CA GLU A 808 -6.35 -1.77 -21.62
C GLU A 808 -6.36 -3.01 -20.70
N HIS A 809 -7.56 -3.52 -20.41
CA HIS A 809 -7.68 -4.84 -19.79
C HIS A 809 -7.25 -5.95 -20.75
N ARG A 810 -6.92 -7.11 -20.20
CA ARG A 810 -6.51 -8.28 -20.97
C ARG A 810 -7.68 -8.80 -21.83
N ALA A 811 -7.40 -9.11 -23.10
CA ALA A 811 -8.36 -9.75 -23.97
C ALA A 811 -8.72 -11.17 -23.46
N PRO A 812 -10.01 -11.59 -23.54
CA PRO A 812 -10.41 -12.92 -23.12
C PRO A 812 -9.81 -14.00 -24.02
N ASP A 813 -9.42 -15.14 -23.42
CA ASP A 813 -8.77 -16.25 -24.07
C ASP A 813 -9.63 -17.54 -24.00
N PRO A 814 -10.13 -18.07 -25.12
CA PRO A 814 -11.02 -19.22 -25.13
C PRO A 814 -10.30 -20.58 -25.03
N THR A 815 -8.98 -20.62 -24.96
CA THR A 815 -8.19 -21.87 -25.05
C THR A 815 -8.57 -22.88 -23.94
N TYR A 816 -8.96 -22.37 -22.76
CA TYR A 816 -9.32 -23.23 -21.62
C TYR A 816 -10.81 -23.64 -21.60
N ALA A 817 -11.64 -23.17 -22.53
CA ALA A 817 -13.08 -23.38 -22.49
C ALA A 817 -13.49 -24.88 -22.56
N ALA A 818 -12.85 -25.67 -23.43
CA ALA A 818 -13.10 -27.09 -23.55
C ALA A 818 -12.75 -27.84 -22.25
N ILE A 819 -11.63 -27.52 -21.66
CA ILE A 819 -11.12 -28.11 -20.41
C ILE A 819 -12.07 -27.79 -19.24
N ALA A 820 -12.50 -26.53 -19.11
CA ALA A 820 -13.46 -26.12 -18.08
C ALA A 820 -14.81 -26.81 -18.23
N TYR A 821 -15.30 -26.96 -19.47
CA TYR A 821 -16.53 -27.70 -19.78
C TYR A 821 -16.42 -29.17 -19.35
N ALA A 822 -15.41 -29.89 -19.85
CA ALA A 822 -15.19 -31.31 -19.60
C ALA A 822 -15.06 -31.59 -18.09
N TRP A 823 -14.27 -30.76 -17.38
CA TRP A 823 -14.10 -30.90 -15.94
C TRP A 823 -15.40 -30.71 -15.16
N VAL A 824 -16.20 -29.66 -15.44
CA VAL A 824 -17.48 -29.42 -14.78
C VAL A 824 -18.54 -30.44 -15.19
N ALA A 825 -18.46 -30.98 -16.41
CA ALA A 825 -19.32 -32.08 -16.88
C ALA A 825 -19.03 -33.41 -16.18
N GLY A 826 -17.90 -33.58 -15.49
CA GLY A 826 -17.59 -34.74 -14.67
C GLY A 826 -16.50 -35.64 -15.24
N GLU A 827 -15.83 -35.27 -16.34
CA GLU A 827 -14.73 -36.04 -16.92
C GLU A 827 -13.52 -36.11 -15.95
N GLY A 828 -12.76 -37.22 -16.02
CA GLY A 828 -11.59 -37.45 -15.17
C GLY A 828 -10.44 -36.46 -15.45
N PHE A 829 -9.57 -36.24 -14.47
CA PHE A 829 -8.40 -35.34 -14.65
C PHE A 829 -7.47 -35.85 -15.79
N ALA A 830 -7.23 -37.17 -15.83
CA ALA A 830 -6.40 -37.78 -16.84
C ALA A 830 -6.97 -37.58 -18.26
N GLU A 831 -8.28 -37.57 -18.41
CA GLU A 831 -8.99 -37.36 -19.68
C GLU A 831 -8.93 -35.90 -20.13
N VAL A 832 -9.03 -34.98 -19.16
CA VAL A 832 -9.13 -33.54 -19.41
C VAL A 832 -7.76 -32.92 -19.73
N VAL A 833 -6.67 -33.42 -19.11
CA VAL A 833 -5.32 -32.83 -19.21
C VAL A 833 -4.36 -33.69 -20.09
N GLY A 834 -4.70 -34.96 -20.34
CA GLY A 834 -3.77 -35.93 -20.91
C GLY A 834 -3.26 -35.64 -22.33
N ASP A 835 -4.00 -34.91 -23.15
CA ASP A 835 -3.68 -34.63 -24.56
C ASP A 835 -3.24 -33.16 -24.81
N ASP A 836 -3.25 -32.29 -23.82
CA ASP A 836 -2.96 -30.86 -23.96
C ASP A 836 -1.61 -30.49 -23.34
N ASP A 837 -0.95 -29.45 -23.87
CA ASP A 837 0.29 -28.86 -23.31
C ASP A 837 0.07 -28.18 -21.92
N LEU A 838 -1.09 -28.39 -21.31
CA LEU A 838 -1.45 -27.82 -20.02
C LEU A 838 -0.85 -28.66 -18.89
N THR A 839 -0.06 -27.99 -18.05
CA THR A 839 0.48 -28.67 -16.87
C THR A 839 -0.59 -28.85 -15.77
N GLY A 840 -0.46 -29.92 -14.95
CA GLY A 840 -1.39 -30.16 -13.84
C GLY A 840 -1.49 -28.98 -12.86
N GLY A 841 -0.40 -28.26 -12.63
CA GLY A 841 -0.39 -27.07 -11.79
C GLY A 841 -1.13 -25.88 -12.40
N ASP A 842 -1.05 -25.69 -13.72
CA ASP A 842 -1.82 -24.65 -14.42
C ASP A 842 -3.30 -24.98 -14.43
N PHE A 843 -3.65 -26.25 -14.64
CA PHE A 843 -5.02 -26.73 -14.52
C PHE A 843 -5.61 -26.41 -13.13
N VAL A 844 -4.97 -26.85 -12.06
CA VAL A 844 -5.43 -26.61 -10.68
C VAL A 844 -5.55 -25.12 -10.39
N ARG A 845 -4.54 -24.32 -10.78
CA ARG A 845 -4.57 -22.87 -10.57
C ARG A 845 -5.72 -22.22 -11.29
N THR A 846 -5.90 -22.48 -12.59
CA THR A 846 -6.94 -21.87 -13.41
C THR A 846 -8.33 -22.30 -12.97
N THR A 847 -8.51 -23.60 -12.65
CA THR A 847 -9.78 -24.09 -12.14
C THR A 847 -10.13 -23.46 -10.79
N LYS A 848 -9.16 -23.26 -9.88
CA LYS A 848 -9.41 -22.55 -8.61
C LYS A 848 -9.80 -21.09 -8.81
N GLN A 849 -9.16 -20.38 -9.73
CA GLN A 849 -9.56 -19.01 -10.09
C GLN A 849 -10.97 -18.97 -10.70
N LEU A 850 -11.30 -19.96 -11.55
CA LEU A 850 -12.64 -20.09 -12.11
C LEU A 850 -13.69 -20.38 -11.00
N ILE A 851 -13.39 -21.25 -10.06
CA ILE A 851 -14.25 -21.55 -8.91
C ILE A 851 -14.51 -20.28 -8.07
N ASP A 852 -13.47 -19.48 -7.82
CA ASP A 852 -13.61 -18.23 -7.10
C ASP A 852 -14.55 -17.26 -7.83
N LEU A 853 -14.37 -17.07 -9.12
CA LEU A 853 -15.24 -16.25 -9.95
C LEU A 853 -16.68 -16.78 -9.99
N LEU A 854 -16.87 -18.10 -10.14
CA LEU A 854 -18.18 -18.74 -10.11
C LEU A 854 -18.90 -18.53 -8.77
N ARG A 855 -18.20 -18.62 -7.64
CA ARG A 855 -18.74 -18.35 -6.31
C ARG A 855 -19.17 -16.88 -6.16
N GLN A 856 -18.40 -15.95 -6.68
CA GLN A 856 -18.78 -14.55 -6.70
C GLN A 856 -20.06 -14.34 -7.54
N LEU A 857 -20.13 -14.92 -8.74
CA LEU A 857 -21.33 -14.84 -9.59
C LEU A 857 -22.56 -15.47 -8.95
N ALA A 858 -22.42 -16.56 -8.21
CA ALA A 858 -23.52 -17.18 -7.47
C ALA A 858 -24.18 -16.22 -6.46
N ILE A 859 -23.46 -15.18 -6.06
CA ILE A 859 -23.95 -14.15 -5.13
C ILE A 859 -24.45 -12.92 -5.89
N VAL A 860 -23.68 -12.43 -6.89
CA VAL A 860 -23.91 -11.09 -7.47
C VAL A 860 -24.71 -11.09 -8.76
N ALA A 861 -24.82 -12.20 -9.51
CA ALA A 861 -25.52 -12.21 -10.78
C ALA A 861 -27.01 -11.84 -10.60
N PRO A 862 -27.59 -10.95 -11.41
CA PRO A 862 -28.99 -10.54 -11.27
C PRO A 862 -29.97 -11.70 -11.49
N ASN A 863 -29.68 -12.55 -12.49
CA ASN A 863 -30.58 -13.64 -12.86
C ASN A 863 -30.45 -14.84 -11.90
N PRO A 864 -31.55 -15.30 -11.25
CA PRO A 864 -31.53 -16.45 -10.34
C PRO A 864 -31.10 -17.77 -11.00
N SER A 865 -31.36 -17.96 -12.31
CA SER A 865 -30.93 -19.18 -13.02
C SER A 865 -29.40 -19.18 -13.19
N THR A 866 -28.79 -18.03 -13.50
CA THR A 866 -27.35 -17.85 -13.62
C THR A 866 -26.65 -18.05 -12.27
N ARG A 867 -27.24 -17.52 -11.16
CA ARG A 867 -26.70 -17.77 -9.81
C ARG A 867 -26.67 -19.26 -9.46
N ARG A 868 -27.75 -19.99 -9.76
CA ARG A 868 -27.83 -21.45 -9.50
C ARG A 868 -26.82 -22.22 -10.35
N ALA A 869 -26.72 -21.89 -11.65
CA ALA A 869 -25.77 -22.55 -12.55
C ALA A 869 -24.32 -22.27 -12.10
N ALA A 870 -23.99 -21.06 -11.67
CA ALA A 870 -22.68 -20.70 -11.15
C ALA A 870 -22.34 -21.46 -9.85
N ALA A 871 -23.31 -21.58 -8.91
CA ALA A 871 -23.12 -22.35 -7.68
C ALA A 871 -22.85 -23.83 -7.97
N GLN A 872 -23.67 -24.43 -8.86
CA GLN A 872 -23.50 -25.83 -9.29
C GLN A 872 -22.18 -26.06 -10.03
N ALA A 873 -21.77 -25.12 -10.90
CA ALA A 873 -20.50 -25.20 -11.59
C ALA A 873 -19.31 -25.14 -10.62
N ALA A 874 -19.37 -24.24 -9.62
CA ALA A 874 -18.34 -24.13 -8.59
C ALA A 874 -18.22 -25.40 -7.74
N GLU A 875 -19.33 -26.01 -7.37
CA GLU A 875 -19.38 -27.28 -6.63
C GLU A 875 -18.82 -28.44 -7.50
N ALA A 876 -19.29 -28.56 -8.74
CA ALA A 876 -18.84 -29.61 -9.65
C ALA A 876 -17.34 -29.51 -9.97
N ALA A 877 -16.81 -28.29 -10.07
CA ALA A 877 -15.38 -28.06 -10.32
C ALA A 877 -14.49 -28.37 -9.10
N PHE A 878 -15.03 -28.34 -7.88
CA PHE A 878 -14.27 -28.55 -6.65
C PHE A 878 -14.22 -30.04 -6.25
N ARG A 879 -13.43 -30.81 -7.01
CA ARG A 879 -13.27 -32.25 -6.83
C ARG A 879 -11.86 -32.73 -7.18
N GLY A 880 -11.52 -33.99 -6.85
CA GLY A 880 -10.24 -34.64 -7.18
C GLY A 880 -9.02 -33.77 -6.87
N VAL A 881 -8.08 -33.71 -7.77
CA VAL A 881 -6.81 -32.97 -7.63
C VAL A 881 -7.00 -31.50 -7.25
N VAL A 882 -8.13 -30.87 -7.59
CA VAL A 882 -8.45 -29.47 -7.23
C VAL A 882 -8.83 -29.37 -5.76
N ALA A 883 -9.64 -30.30 -5.25
CA ALA A 883 -10.06 -30.35 -3.86
C ALA A 883 -8.92 -30.79 -2.94
N ASP A 884 -8.17 -31.81 -3.32
CA ASP A 884 -7.02 -32.33 -2.55
C ASP A 884 -5.92 -31.27 -2.38
N SER A 885 -5.78 -30.39 -3.38
CA SER A 885 -4.89 -29.25 -3.32
C SER A 885 -5.36 -28.12 -2.38
N ALA A 886 -6.58 -28.20 -1.85
CA ALA A 886 -7.13 -27.22 -0.89
C ALA A 886 -7.07 -27.73 0.54
N ALA A 887 -6.97 -29.04 0.76
CA ALA A 887 -6.92 -29.62 2.09
C ALA A 887 -5.64 -29.21 2.83
N PRO A 888 -5.72 -28.66 4.07
CA PRO A 888 -4.54 -28.47 4.88
C PRO A 888 -3.96 -29.83 5.22
N THR A 889 -2.70 -30.04 4.90
CA THR A 889 -1.99 -31.27 5.24
C THR A 889 -2.01 -31.49 6.75
N PRO A 890 -2.35 -32.67 7.29
CA PRO A 890 -2.33 -32.94 8.72
C PRO A 890 -0.93 -32.64 9.29
N ILE A 891 -0.91 -32.03 10.46
CA ILE A 891 0.33 -31.74 11.18
C ILE A 891 0.95 -33.07 11.60
N SER A 892 1.95 -33.54 10.87
CA SER A 892 2.80 -34.60 11.39
C SER A 892 3.63 -33.99 12.53
N THR A 893 3.38 -34.43 13.75
CA THR A 893 4.24 -34.12 14.91
C THR A 893 5.67 -34.49 14.55
N PRO A 894 6.65 -33.56 14.64
CA PRO A 894 8.03 -33.91 14.41
C PRO A 894 8.43 -34.96 15.45
N SER A 895 8.98 -36.09 14.99
CA SER A 895 9.63 -37.04 15.88
C SER A 895 10.70 -36.31 16.66
N PRO A 896 10.80 -36.50 18.00
CA PRO A 896 11.84 -35.86 18.81
C PRO A 896 13.21 -36.25 18.23
N SER A 897 14.01 -35.25 17.93
CA SER A 897 15.40 -35.42 17.48
C SER A 897 16.12 -36.36 18.45
N PRO A 898 16.87 -37.35 17.97
CA PRO A 898 17.65 -38.23 18.87
C PRO A 898 18.63 -37.37 19.65
N THR A 899 18.50 -37.44 20.94
CA THR A 899 19.43 -36.84 21.91
C THR A 899 20.87 -37.32 21.59
N PRO A 900 21.84 -36.43 21.41
CA PRO A 900 23.21 -36.87 21.17
C PRO A 900 23.69 -37.67 22.39
N SER A 901 24.15 -38.91 22.17
CA SER A 901 24.74 -39.76 23.19
C SER A 901 25.93 -39.06 23.81
N PRO A 902 26.12 -39.11 25.15
CA PRO A 902 27.27 -38.49 25.78
C PRO A 902 28.54 -39.23 25.34
N THR A 903 29.48 -38.48 24.82
CA THR A 903 30.85 -38.95 24.50
C THR A 903 31.50 -39.50 25.78
N PRO A 904 32.07 -40.74 25.79
CA PRO A 904 32.74 -41.27 26.97
C PRO A 904 33.99 -40.43 27.26
N ALA A 905 34.12 -40.03 28.51
CA ALA A 905 35.28 -39.33 29.01
C ALA A 905 36.56 -40.20 28.83
N ALA A 906 37.55 -39.61 28.18
CA ALA A 906 38.87 -40.21 28.07
C ALA A 906 39.47 -40.31 29.46
N SER A 907 39.74 -41.55 29.93
CA SER A 907 40.55 -41.81 31.14
C SER A 907 42.01 -41.52 30.85
N THR A 908 42.54 -40.52 31.51
CA THR A 908 44.00 -40.33 31.67
C THR A 908 44.55 -41.41 32.58
N THR A 909 45.46 -42.20 32.10
CA THR A 909 46.62 -42.77 32.78
C THR A 909 47.88 -42.47 31.99
#